data_513d27d33eff58341029208133e4dd8d
#
_entry.id   513d27d33eff58341029208133e4dd8d
#
_cell.length_a   1.000
_cell.length_b   1.000
_cell.length_c   1.000
_cell.angle_alpha   90.00
_cell.angle_beta   90.00
_cell.angle_gamma   90.00
#
_symmetry.space_group_name_H-M   'P 1'
#
loop_
_entity.id
_entity.type
_entity.pdbx_description
1 polymer ?
#
loop_
_entity_poly.entity_id
_entity_poly.type
_entity_poly.pdbx_seq_one_letter_code
_entity_poly.pdbx_strand_id
1 'polypeptide(L)'
;MPYWASTLKNIDFGANLFVFDENFGQRQGFLFVLLYAELYYLNIIQNIMEIKLNLKQAGVLAIAAMAALSVQARGGKRLSEYVNPFIGATTNTQMAKAEHGLGKTFPGVATPWGMTQVSPNTITGGDNGSGYSYEHTTIEGFALTQMSGIGWYGDLGNYLVMPTTGPLHTYRGEAERPEEGYRSRYDKESETARAGYYAVRLTDYDIRAELTATPHGGVMRFTYPENECSRIQIDLARRVGGTSVRQYVERVDDYAIRGWMRCTPDGGGWGNGGGKADYTVYFYTRFSKPLERYGVWSAEFPEGMGRKLENVTSPEFAEAVRRAKVTERPDRMEGDHLGFYTEFPTCEGEQVLMRTAISFVSLEGAEANFKAELKGKDFERYCEKAAALWDEALSKIKISGGTEDERTIFYTSLYHTMIDPRDYRDVTGEYVGGDRKVHKTDAFKKRTVFSGWDVFRSQFPLQNLINPEVVNDMINSFVTLAEENGTGVYERWEFLNAYSGCMLGNPAIAVIVDAYMKGIRGYDVEKAYRFARQTADRIGHHPELGYSPGGSGISETLEYGYFDWCVGEWAEALDKTEDAGIYHRRGQAYRKIFDKEKGWFRVRNADGSWADWPEKGRLQEWYGCMECNPYQQGWFVPHDVSGMVEIMGGRDKVLADLESFFENTPREFYWNPYYNHANEPVHHVPFLFNRLGAPWLTQYWTRVICADAYKNSLAGLCGNEDVGQMSAWYILASAGFHPLCPGETRYELTAPVFDRVEIALDRRYAKGRKFVVTTEGNAPDACYIQSATLNGKPYNRCYIDHEDIVRGGELHFVLGRTPNKQWGVE
;
A
#
# COMPACT_ATOMS: atom_id res chain seq x y z
N MET A 1 -4.53 21.91 -51.80
CA MET A 1 -3.61 22.74 -52.55
C MET A 1 -4.41 23.69 -53.43
N PRO A 2 -5.01 24.77 -52.94
CA PRO A 2 -5.20 25.98 -53.72
C PRO A 2 -5.07 27.25 -52.85
N TYR A 3 -4.19 27.37 -51.87
CA TYR A 3 -4.01 28.58 -51.05
C TYR A 3 -2.62 29.24 -51.20
N TRP A 4 -1.72 28.62 -51.98
CA TRP A 4 -0.34 29.10 -52.13
C TRP A 4 -0.07 29.91 -53.42
N ALA A 5 -1.08 30.09 -54.27
CA ALA A 5 -0.92 30.83 -55.53
C ALA A 5 -1.22 32.35 -55.45
N SER A 6 -1.69 32.85 -54.28
CA SER A 6 -2.07 34.29 -54.12
C SER A 6 -1.01 35.13 -53.40
N THR A 7 0.03 34.54 -52.82
CA THR A 7 1.04 35.28 -52.04
C THR A 7 2.27 35.69 -52.81
N LEU A 8 2.38 35.29 -54.10
CA LEU A 8 3.52 35.66 -54.99
C LEU A 8 3.20 36.82 -55.96
N LYS A 9 2.05 37.52 -55.83
CA LYS A 9 1.64 38.59 -56.74
C LYS A 9 1.83 40.02 -56.22
N ASN A 10 2.35 40.24 -55.04
CA ASN A 10 2.56 41.59 -54.48
C ASN A 10 4.02 41.78 -54.01
N ILE A 11 4.98 41.56 -54.89
CA ILE A 11 6.32 42.11 -54.70
C ILE A 11 6.43 43.21 -55.76
N ASP A 12 6.15 44.43 -55.34
CA ASP A 12 6.28 45.63 -56.14
C ASP A 12 7.78 45.99 -56.27
N PHE A 13 8.31 45.86 -57.49
CA PHE A 13 9.70 46.26 -57.81
C PHE A 13 9.66 47.78 -57.96
N GLY A 14 9.84 48.50 -56.87
CA GLY A 14 10.05 49.95 -56.91
C GLY A 14 11.32 50.28 -57.72
N ALA A 15 11.09 50.73 -58.94
CA ALA A 15 12.13 51.25 -59.78
C ALA A 15 12.64 52.57 -59.19
N ASN A 16 13.73 52.54 -58.43
CA ASN A 16 14.52 53.76 -58.18
C ASN A 16 15.65 53.85 -59.17
N LEU A 17 15.45 54.81 -60.11
CA LEU A 17 16.48 55.15 -61.07
C LEU A 17 17.78 55.60 -60.40
N PHE A 18 18.84 54.88 -60.75
CA PHE A 18 20.19 55.38 -60.46
C PHE A 18 20.53 56.53 -61.34
N VAL A 19 20.74 57.70 -60.78
CA VAL A 19 21.41 58.86 -61.46
C VAL A 19 22.90 58.57 -61.43
N PHE A 20 23.54 58.33 -62.57
CA PHE A 20 24.97 58.19 -62.72
C PHE A 20 25.54 59.61 -62.83
N ASP A 21 26.47 59.94 -61.91
CA ASP A 21 27.34 61.10 -62.04
C ASP A 21 28.51 60.72 -62.95
N GLU A 22 28.71 61.44 -64.03
CA GLU A 22 29.67 61.15 -65.13
C GLU A 22 31.14 61.21 -64.69
N ASN A 23 31.50 61.42 -63.45
CA ASN A 23 32.83 61.65 -62.94
C ASN A 23 33.43 60.43 -62.16
N PHE A 24 32.78 59.28 -62.14
CA PHE A 24 33.43 58.09 -61.50
C PHE A 24 33.92 57.07 -62.52
N GLY A 25 35.23 56.82 -62.45
CA GLY A 25 35.94 55.96 -63.42
C GLY A 25 35.36 54.53 -63.51
N GLN A 26 35.21 54.02 -64.73
CA GLN A 26 34.53 52.76 -65.07
C GLN A 26 34.99 51.49 -64.26
N ARG A 27 36.15 51.55 -63.61
CA ARG A 27 36.67 50.39 -62.81
C ARG A 27 36.08 50.30 -61.42
N GLN A 28 35.66 51.37 -60.79
CA GLN A 28 35.10 51.38 -59.46
C GLN A 28 33.56 51.05 -59.45
N GLY A 29 32.84 51.43 -60.50
CA GLY A 29 31.48 51.05 -60.70
C GLY A 29 31.25 49.53 -60.85
N PHE A 30 32.15 48.84 -61.54
CA PHE A 30 32.09 47.43 -61.73
C PHE A 30 32.33 46.63 -60.41
N LEU A 31 33.21 47.15 -59.55
CA LEU A 31 33.47 46.55 -58.25
C LEU A 31 32.30 46.67 -57.28
N PHE A 32 31.59 47.84 -57.37
CA PHE A 32 30.37 48.08 -56.56
C PHE A 32 29.20 47.19 -56.99
N VAL A 33 29.05 47.00 -58.30
CA VAL A 33 27.97 46.11 -58.83
C VAL A 33 28.30 44.64 -58.49
N LEU A 34 29.55 44.20 -58.52
CA LEU A 34 29.96 42.86 -58.12
C LEU A 34 29.77 42.64 -56.58
N LEU A 35 30.16 43.60 -55.75
CA LEU A 35 29.95 43.55 -54.33
C LEU A 35 28.46 43.55 -53.94
N TYR A 36 27.65 44.28 -54.63
CA TYR A 36 26.18 44.31 -54.39
C TYR A 36 25.50 43.03 -54.86
N ALA A 37 25.98 42.45 -55.96
CA ALA A 37 25.54 41.15 -56.45
C ALA A 37 25.97 40.00 -55.49
N GLU A 38 27.17 40.05 -54.95
CA GLU A 38 27.59 39.07 -53.94
C GLU A 38 26.84 39.20 -52.64
N LEU A 39 26.60 40.42 -52.14
CA LEU A 39 25.76 40.65 -50.92
C LEU A 39 24.33 40.23 -51.14
N TYR A 40 23.77 40.48 -52.32
CA TYR A 40 22.40 40.01 -52.65
C TYR A 40 22.34 38.49 -52.74
N TYR A 41 23.36 37.86 -53.35
CA TYR A 41 23.47 36.37 -53.39
C TYR A 41 23.64 35.75 -52.00
N LEU A 42 24.44 36.35 -51.13
CA LEU A 42 24.61 35.93 -49.76
C LEU A 42 23.28 36.06 -48.96
N ASN A 43 22.54 37.13 -49.15
CA ASN A 43 21.25 37.32 -48.49
C ASN A 43 20.18 36.33 -48.97
N ILE A 44 20.17 35.97 -50.26
CA ILE A 44 19.31 34.91 -50.80
C ILE A 44 19.73 33.56 -50.24
N ILE A 45 21.01 33.24 -50.14
CA ILE A 45 21.52 31.98 -49.58
C ILE A 45 21.15 31.88 -48.07
N GLN A 46 21.26 32.96 -47.32
CA GLN A 46 20.91 33.06 -45.91
C GLN A 46 19.39 32.84 -45.71
N ASN A 47 18.56 33.49 -46.51
CA ASN A 47 17.11 33.28 -46.46
C ASN A 47 16.68 31.84 -46.86
N ILE A 48 17.38 31.24 -47.89
CA ILE A 48 17.12 29.84 -48.29
C ILE A 48 17.58 28.89 -47.20
N MET A 49 18.66 29.17 -46.48
CA MET A 49 19.11 28.36 -45.35
C MET A 49 18.18 28.45 -44.15
N GLU A 50 17.65 29.67 -43.83
CA GLU A 50 16.63 29.83 -42.75
C GLU A 50 15.34 29.13 -43.10
N ILE A 51 14.87 29.23 -44.34
CA ILE A 51 13.66 28.51 -44.81
C ILE A 51 13.88 26.97 -44.73
N LYS A 52 15.07 26.46 -45.11
CA LYS A 52 15.39 25.04 -45.00
C LYS A 52 15.53 24.58 -43.55
N LEU A 53 16.05 25.44 -42.65
CA LEU A 53 16.15 25.14 -41.22
C LEU A 53 14.74 25.09 -40.57
N ASN A 54 13.88 26.05 -40.89
CA ASN A 54 12.50 26.10 -40.42
C ASN A 54 11.65 24.94 -40.97
N LEU A 55 11.89 24.54 -42.23
CA LEU A 55 11.21 23.35 -42.79
C LEU A 55 11.70 22.04 -42.17
N LYS A 56 12.97 21.92 -41.80
CA LYS A 56 13.50 20.76 -41.06
C LYS A 56 12.96 20.72 -39.63
N GLN A 57 12.88 21.87 -38.92
CA GLN A 57 12.31 21.95 -37.60
C GLN A 57 10.80 21.66 -37.61
N ALA A 58 10.07 22.20 -38.58
CA ALA A 58 8.65 21.90 -38.78
C ALA A 58 8.42 20.42 -39.12
N GLY A 59 9.31 19.82 -39.93
CA GLY A 59 9.28 18.39 -40.24
C GLY A 59 9.56 17.50 -39.04
N VAL A 60 10.53 17.88 -38.21
CA VAL A 60 10.84 17.15 -36.96
C VAL A 60 9.69 17.29 -35.95
N LEU A 61 9.11 18.49 -35.82
CA LEU A 61 7.94 18.71 -34.97
C LEU A 61 6.69 17.96 -35.48
N ALA A 62 6.48 17.91 -36.80
CA ALA A 62 5.39 17.15 -37.40
C ALA A 62 5.59 15.63 -37.24
N ILE A 63 6.81 15.13 -37.37
CA ILE A 63 7.14 13.73 -37.12
C ILE A 63 7.01 13.40 -35.63
N ALA A 64 7.44 14.28 -34.74
CA ALA A 64 7.27 14.13 -33.29
C ALA A 64 5.77 14.19 -32.91
N ALA A 65 4.99 15.10 -33.49
CA ALA A 65 3.57 15.17 -33.30
C ALA A 65 2.81 13.96 -33.89
N MET A 66 3.21 13.47 -35.05
CA MET A 66 2.67 12.23 -35.64
C MET A 66 3.09 10.99 -34.85
N ALA A 67 4.30 10.95 -34.30
CA ALA A 67 4.74 9.88 -33.41
C ALA A 67 3.96 9.93 -32.08
N ALA A 68 3.74 11.13 -31.51
CA ALA A 68 2.91 11.32 -30.33
C ALA A 68 1.43 10.94 -30.57
N LEU A 69 0.87 11.33 -31.71
CA LEU A 69 -0.48 10.95 -32.12
C LEU A 69 -0.60 9.46 -32.48
N SER A 70 0.45 8.84 -33.01
CA SER A 70 0.45 7.39 -33.29
C SER A 70 0.67 6.55 -32.04
N VAL A 71 1.34 7.08 -31.02
CA VAL A 71 1.44 6.48 -29.68
C VAL A 71 0.09 6.63 -28.95
N GLN A 72 -0.58 7.76 -29.07
CA GLN A 72 -1.91 7.98 -28.48
C GLN A 72 -3.03 7.18 -29.19
N ALA A 73 -2.90 6.90 -30.49
CA ALA A 73 -3.86 6.09 -31.27
C ALA A 73 -3.62 4.57 -31.15
N ARG A 74 -2.55 4.11 -30.49
CA ARG A 74 -2.27 2.70 -30.21
C ARG A 74 -2.19 2.35 -28.73
N GLY A 75 -2.30 3.33 -27.83
CA GLY A 75 -2.22 3.12 -26.40
C GLY A 75 -3.61 2.91 -25.80
N GLY A 76 -3.94 1.67 -25.40
CA GLY A 76 -4.97 1.45 -24.38
C GLY A 76 -4.61 2.23 -23.11
N LYS A 77 -5.61 2.47 -22.26
CA LYS A 77 -5.47 3.10 -20.94
C LYS A 77 -4.28 2.46 -20.17
N ARG A 78 -3.41 3.27 -19.61
CA ARG A 78 -2.29 2.79 -18.78
C ARG A 78 -2.83 2.07 -17.55
N LEU A 79 -2.10 1.10 -17.01
CA LEU A 79 -2.55 0.33 -15.84
C LEU A 79 -2.71 1.22 -14.61
N SER A 80 -1.82 2.18 -14.42
CA SER A 80 -1.90 3.19 -13.36
C SER A 80 -3.14 4.09 -13.44
N GLU A 81 -3.77 4.23 -14.60
CA GLU A 81 -5.00 5.01 -14.79
C GLU A 81 -6.27 4.27 -14.36
N TYR A 82 -6.19 2.96 -14.10
CA TYR A 82 -7.28 2.20 -13.49
C TYR A 82 -7.30 2.33 -11.96
N VAL A 83 -6.21 2.74 -11.34
CA VAL A 83 -6.12 2.83 -9.89
C VAL A 83 -6.97 3.98 -9.37
N ASN A 84 -7.92 3.66 -8.49
CA ASN A 84 -8.74 4.60 -7.76
C ASN A 84 -8.42 4.55 -6.27
N PRO A 85 -7.50 5.40 -5.75
CA PRO A 85 -7.08 5.37 -4.35
C PRO A 85 -8.20 5.74 -3.35
N PHE A 86 -9.36 6.20 -3.83
CA PHE A 86 -10.52 6.43 -2.96
C PHE A 86 -11.28 5.16 -2.59
N ILE A 87 -11.03 4.01 -3.24
CA ILE A 87 -11.64 2.74 -2.84
C ILE A 87 -11.18 2.40 -1.43
N GLY A 88 -12.10 2.34 -0.49
CA GLY A 88 -11.84 2.08 0.92
C GLY A 88 -11.35 3.29 1.74
N ALA A 89 -11.25 4.49 1.17
CA ALA A 89 -10.74 5.68 1.87
C ALA A 89 -11.80 6.31 2.81
N THR A 90 -12.43 5.47 3.62
CA THR A 90 -13.50 5.87 4.56
C THR A 90 -13.37 5.10 5.88
N THR A 91 -13.90 5.70 6.94
CA THR A 91 -14.01 5.09 8.28
C THR A 91 -15.46 5.13 8.78
N ASN A 92 -16.42 5.22 7.87
CA ASN A 92 -17.83 5.40 8.21
C ASN A 92 -18.44 4.16 8.88
N THR A 93 -18.46 4.15 10.20
CA THR A 93 -19.00 3.05 11.02
C THR A 93 -20.52 2.85 10.87
N GLN A 94 -21.26 3.88 10.49
CA GLN A 94 -22.70 3.76 10.24
C GLN A 94 -22.98 2.93 8.98
N MET A 95 -22.19 3.14 7.92
CA MET A 95 -22.27 2.31 6.71
C MET A 95 -21.86 0.87 7.01
N ALA A 96 -20.79 0.68 7.75
CA ALA A 96 -20.28 -0.64 8.14
C ALA A 96 -21.20 -1.39 9.11
N LYS A 97 -22.11 -0.69 9.80
CA LYS A 97 -22.94 -1.23 10.88
C LYS A 97 -22.13 -1.87 12.02
N ALA A 98 -20.89 -1.45 12.18
CA ALA A 98 -19.95 -1.96 13.17
C ALA A 98 -18.91 -0.90 13.54
N GLU A 99 -18.25 -1.07 14.69
CA GLU A 99 -17.12 -0.23 15.11
C GLU A 99 -15.88 -0.42 14.21
N HIS A 100 -15.71 -1.62 13.68
CA HIS A 100 -14.69 -1.97 12.71
C HIS A 100 -15.37 -2.19 11.36
N GLY A 101 -14.74 -1.75 10.33
CA GLY A 101 -15.24 -1.96 8.98
C GLY A 101 -14.94 -0.78 8.07
N LEU A 102 -14.95 -1.08 6.77
CA LEU A 102 -14.53 -0.20 5.70
C LEU A 102 -13.01 -0.08 5.61
N GLY A 103 -12.52 0.15 4.41
CA GLY A 103 -11.13 -0.06 4.02
C GLY A 103 -10.06 0.69 4.79
N LYS A 104 -10.34 1.90 5.32
CA LYS A 104 -9.37 2.77 6.02
C LYS A 104 -8.08 3.02 5.22
N THR A 105 -8.19 3.03 3.89
CA THR A 105 -7.09 3.37 2.99
C THR A 105 -6.89 4.88 2.93
N PHE A 106 -5.79 5.34 2.35
CA PHE A 106 -5.54 6.76 2.11
C PHE A 106 -5.51 7.08 0.61
N PRO A 107 -6.01 8.25 0.18
CA PRO A 107 -6.05 8.63 -1.23
C PRO A 107 -4.74 9.25 -1.71
N GLY A 108 -3.76 9.43 -0.83
CA GLY A 108 -2.49 10.06 -1.14
C GLY A 108 -1.59 9.22 -2.05
N VAL A 109 -0.34 9.59 -2.13
CA VAL A 109 0.61 9.05 -3.10
C VAL A 109 1.64 8.15 -2.45
N ALA A 110 1.85 6.99 -3.03
CA ALA A 110 2.96 6.09 -2.72
C ALA A 110 3.65 5.65 -4.02
N THR A 111 4.83 5.08 -3.91
CA THR A 111 5.44 4.25 -4.95
C THR A 111 5.42 2.79 -4.52
N PRO A 112 5.50 1.82 -5.44
CA PRO A 112 5.54 0.41 -5.04
C PRO A 112 6.64 0.17 -4.00
N TRP A 113 6.25 -0.37 -2.82
CA TRP A 113 7.16 -0.70 -1.72
C TRP A 113 8.00 0.48 -1.19
N GLY A 114 7.59 1.72 -1.47
CA GLY A 114 8.34 2.92 -1.08
C GLY A 114 8.31 3.18 0.43
N MET A 115 9.38 3.78 0.95
CA MET A 115 9.49 4.23 2.34
C MET A 115 8.46 5.33 2.65
N THR A 116 8.11 6.15 1.67
CA THR A 116 7.21 7.31 1.83
C THR A 116 5.82 7.05 1.27
N GLN A 117 4.81 7.52 2.01
CA GLN A 117 3.41 7.63 1.59
C GLN A 117 2.96 9.04 1.92
N VAL A 118 2.72 9.84 0.87
CA VAL A 118 2.42 11.28 0.99
C VAL A 118 0.92 11.48 0.90
N SER A 119 0.26 11.82 2.01
CA SER A 119 -1.20 11.88 2.05
C SER A 119 -1.73 13.02 2.91
N PRO A 120 -2.93 13.55 2.60
CA PRO A 120 -3.61 14.44 3.53
C PRO A 120 -3.95 13.72 4.84
N ASN A 121 -3.84 14.45 5.95
CA ASN A 121 -4.37 14.06 7.24
C ASN A 121 -5.64 14.87 7.52
N THR A 122 -6.73 14.18 7.82
CA THR A 122 -8.03 14.80 8.13
C THR A 122 -8.45 14.55 9.58
N ILE A 123 -7.82 13.57 10.24
CA ILE A 123 -8.17 13.14 11.60
C ILE A 123 -6.91 12.99 12.46
N THR A 124 -7.07 13.29 13.74
CA THR A 124 -6.10 13.00 14.79
C THR A 124 -6.61 11.86 15.64
N GLY A 125 -5.97 10.69 15.56
CA GLY A 125 -6.32 9.51 16.33
C GLY A 125 -7.60 8.81 15.88
N GLY A 126 -8.19 8.04 16.78
CA GLY A 126 -9.35 7.20 16.50
C GLY A 126 -9.00 5.87 15.84
N ASP A 127 -10.02 5.16 15.39
CA ASP A 127 -9.88 3.88 14.67
C ASP A 127 -9.52 4.13 13.19
N ASN A 128 -8.39 4.76 12.95
CA ASN A 128 -7.94 5.18 11.63
C ASN A 128 -6.42 5.36 11.57
N GLY A 129 -5.70 4.29 11.26
CA GLY A 129 -4.25 4.35 11.09
C GLY A 129 -3.77 5.11 9.85
N SER A 130 -4.63 5.31 8.86
CA SER A 130 -4.26 6.06 7.65
C SER A 130 -4.27 7.57 7.82
N GLY A 131 -4.87 8.10 8.92
CA GLY A 131 -4.98 9.53 9.18
C GLY A 131 -5.94 10.30 8.27
N TYR A 132 -6.68 9.59 7.41
CA TYR A 132 -7.63 10.17 6.45
C TYR A 132 -8.98 9.50 6.54
N SER A 133 -10.06 10.28 6.41
CA SER A 133 -11.40 9.78 6.14
C SER A 133 -12.14 10.73 5.21
N TYR A 134 -12.74 10.18 4.17
CA TYR A 134 -13.43 10.98 3.16
C TYR A 134 -14.60 11.81 3.74
N GLU A 135 -15.22 11.37 4.80
CA GLU A 135 -16.34 12.07 5.46
C GLU A 135 -15.92 13.38 6.13
N HIS A 136 -14.62 13.55 6.41
CA HIS A 136 -14.12 14.76 7.03
C HIS A 136 -14.13 15.95 6.06
N THR A 137 -14.33 17.13 6.59
CA THR A 137 -14.49 18.38 5.82
C THR A 137 -13.30 19.32 5.92
N THR A 138 -12.28 18.93 6.71
CA THR A 138 -11.07 19.73 6.92
C THR A 138 -9.82 18.88 6.83
N ILE A 139 -8.73 19.46 6.35
CA ILE A 139 -7.39 18.88 6.28
C ILE A 139 -6.50 19.55 7.32
N GLU A 140 -5.79 18.76 8.13
CA GLU A 140 -4.77 19.23 9.09
C GLU A 140 -3.45 19.56 8.40
N GLY A 141 -3.16 18.91 7.30
CA GLY A 141 -1.93 19.04 6.52
C GLY A 141 -1.64 17.77 5.72
N PHE A 142 -0.47 17.72 5.13
CA PHE A 142 0.01 16.61 4.29
C PHE A 142 1.25 15.99 4.94
N ALA A 143 1.15 14.72 5.32
CA ALA A 143 2.24 13.99 5.95
C ALA A 143 3.04 13.16 4.94
N LEU A 144 4.28 12.77 5.29
CA LEU A 144 5.16 11.94 4.46
C LEU A 144 5.11 10.46 4.78
N THR A 145 4.43 10.08 5.85
CA THR A 145 4.34 8.69 6.31
C THR A 145 2.91 8.35 6.67
N GLN A 146 2.41 7.23 6.18
CA GLN A 146 1.05 6.75 6.42
C GLN A 146 1.02 5.23 6.63
N MET A 147 -0.12 4.71 7.10
CA MET A 147 -0.42 3.29 7.18
C MET A 147 -1.70 3.01 6.40
N SER A 148 -1.72 1.99 5.55
CA SER A 148 -2.90 1.66 4.75
C SER A 148 -3.74 0.57 5.39
N GLY A 149 -5.04 0.82 5.53
CA GLY A 149 -6.02 -0.20 5.86
C GLY A 149 -6.08 -0.66 7.31
N ILE A 150 -5.36 -0.01 8.22
CA ILE A 150 -5.28 -0.40 9.62
C ILE A 150 -6.18 0.49 10.49
N GLY A 151 -6.92 -0.13 11.40
CA GLY A 151 -7.59 0.55 12.50
C GLY A 151 -6.61 1.02 13.57
N TRP A 152 -7.09 1.47 14.67
CA TRP A 152 -6.39 1.74 15.96
C TRP A 152 -4.86 1.87 15.91
N TYR A 153 -4.35 2.80 15.10
CA TYR A 153 -2.93 3.05 14.97
C TYR A 153 -2.64 4.53 15.21
N GLY A 154 -1.65 4.85 15.97
CA GLY A 154 -1.32 6.24 16.29
C GLY A 154 0.07 6.66 15.85
N ASP A 155 0.80 5.74 15.23
CA ASP A 155 2.13 5.98 14.67
C ASP A 155 2.04 6.53 13.24
N LEU A 156 3.16 7.06 12.75
CA LEU A 156 3.24 7.71 11.45
C LEU A 156 2.41 9.01 11.35
N GLY A 157 2.12 9.50 10.18
CA GLY A 157 1.59 10.85 10.00
C GLY A 157 2.64 11.94 10.28
N ASN A 158 3.92 11.57 10.18
CA ASN A 158 5.04 12.43 10.51
C ASN A 158 5.32 13.48 9.43
N TYR A 159 5.96 14.57 9.86
CA TYR A 159 6.35 15.67 8.99
C TYR A 159 5.15 16.29 8.30
N LEU A 160 4.25 16.85 9.12
CA LEU A 160 2.99 17.40 8.65
C LEU A 160 3.17 18.80 8.05
N VAL A 161 2.95 18.92 6.76
CA VAL A 161 3.10 20.15 5.97
C VAL A 161 1.75 20.79 5.73
N MET A 162 1.65 22.10 6.01
CA MET A 162 0.46 22.88 5.68
C MET A 162 0.83 24.16 4.97
N PRO A 163 0.39 24.41 3.72
CA PRO A 163 0.51 25.70 3.07
C PRO A 163 -0.59 26.62 3.59
N THR A 164 -0.24 27.86 3.93
CA THR A 164 -1.19 28.86 4.48
C THR A 164 -0.95 30.24 3.94
N THR A 165 -1.90 31.15 4.15
CA THR A 165 -1.78 32.59 3.93
C THR A 165 -2.22 33.34 5.17
N GLY A 166 -1.80 34.56 5.34
CA GLY A 166 -2.21 35.43 6.45
C GLY A 166 -1.47 35.15 7.77
N PRO A 167 -2.11 35.26 8.94
CA PRO A 167 -1.45 35.10 10.24
C PRO A 167 -0.84 33.73 10.44
N LEU A 168 0.27 33.63 11.18
CA LEU A 168 0.85 32.36 11.60
C LEU A 168 0.04 31.75 12.75
N HIS A 169 -0.44 30.54 12.58
CA HIS A 169 -1.02 29.73 13.63
C HIS A 169 -0.08 28.57 13.94
N THR A 170 0.20 28.34 15.21
CA THR A 170 1.07 27.26 15.69
C THR A 170 0.28 26.00 16.10
N TYR A 171 -1.00 26.17 16.39
CA TYR A 171 -1.94 25.09 16.70
C TYR A 171 -2.71 24.65 15.47
N ARG A 172 -3.03 23.36 15.38
CA ARG A 172 -3.73 22.79 14.21
C ARG A 172 -5.17 23.28 14.02
N GLY A 173 -5.86 23.69 15.08
CA GLY A 173 -7.30 23.91 15.09
C GLY A 173 -8.11 22.64 15.31
N GLU A 174 -9.41 22.80 15.60
CA GLU A 174 -10.36 21.71 15.67
C GLU A 174 -11.12 21.55 14.35
N ALA A 175 -11.66 20.35 14.08
CA ALA A 175 -12.37 20.08 12.84
C ALA A 175 -13.60 20.98 12.65
N GLU A 176 -14.31 21.30 13.75
CA GLU A 176 -15.49 22.16 13.76
C GLU A 176 -15.15 23.65 13.78
N ARG A 177 -13.93 24.01 14.14
CA ARG A 177 -13.40 25.38 14.25
C ARG A 177 -12.00 25.49 13.64
N PRO A 178 -11.85 25.24 12.33
CA PRO A 178 -10.55 25.24 11.69
C PRO A 178 -9.87 26.61 11.74
N GLU A 179 -10.62 27.70 11.79
CA GLU A 179 -10.14 29.09 11.89
C GLU A 179 -9.38 29.40 13.19
N GLU A 180 -9.46 28.55 14.19
CA GLU A 180 -8.67 28.68 15.43
C GLU A 180 -7.22 28.16 15.29
N GLY A 181 -6.86 27.62 14.13
CA GLY A 181 -5.55 27.04 13.86
C GLY A 181 -5.14 27.12 12.40
N TYR A 182 -4.20 26.23 12.00
CA TYR A 182 -3.72 26.17 10.63
C TYR A 182 -4.49 25.17 9.75
N ARG A 183 -5.42 24.36 10.29
CA ARG A 183 -6.31 23.46 9.55
C ARG A 183 -7.12 24.23 8.51
N SER A 184 -7.46 23.65 7.40
CA SER A 184 -8.31 24.26 6.36
C SER A 184 -9.49 23.37 5.99
N ARG A 185 -10.62 24.00 5.74
CA ARG A 185 -11.69 23.40 4.91
C ARG A 185 -11.14 23.14 3.51
N TYR A 186 -11.72 22.21 2.81
CA TYR A 186 -11.32 21.89 1.45
C TYR A 186 -12.53 21.59 0.57
N ASP A 187 -12.33 21.81 -0.73
CA ASP A 187 -13.33 21.53 -1.74
C ASP A 187 -13.25 20.05 -2.15
N LYS A 188 -14.23 19.27 -1.74
CA LYS A 188 -14.36 17.84 -2.06
C LYS A 188 -14.36 17.55 -3.56
N GLU A 189 -15.00 18.39 -4.36
CA GLU A 189 -15.08 18.21 -5.81
C GLU A 189 -13.72 18.47 -6.50
N SER A 190 -12.82 19.20 -5.84
CA SER A 190 -11.46 19.44 -6.32
C SER A 190 -10.51 18.29 -6.00
N GLU A 191 -10.91 17.39 -5.13
CA GLU A 191 -10.07 16.27 -4.66
C GLU A 191 -9.88 15.25 -5.80
N THR A 192 -8.63 15.01 -6.16
CA THR A 192 -8.26 14.10 -7.25
C THR A 192 -7.15 13.19 -6.79
N ALA A 193 -7.34 11.88 -6.94
CA ALA A 193 -6.33 10.88 -6.63
C ALA A 193 -6.17 9.87 -7.77
N ARG A 194 -4.94 9.46 -8.01
CA ARG A 194 -4.56 8.37 -8.92
C ARG A 194 -3.19 7.84 -8.52
N ALA A 195 -2.79 6.71 -9.04
CA ALA A 195 -1.44 6.21 -8.80
C ALA A 195 -0.38 7.26 -9.18
N GLY A 196 0.39 7.69 -8.20
CA GLY A 196 1.47 8.68 -8.38
C GLY A 196 1.06 10.16 -8.33
N TYR A 197 -0.21 10.49 -8.07
CA TYR A 197 -0.66 11.88 -7.99
C TYR A 197 -1.89 12.06 -7.10
N TYR A 198 -1.86 13.12 -6.29
CA TYR A 198 -3.01 13.61 -5.51
C TYR A 198 -3.09 15.13 -5.59
N ALA A 199 -4.30 15.70 -5.59
CA ALA A 199 -4.53 17.15 -5.54
C ALA A 199 -5.82 17.50 -4.81
N VAL A 200 -5.84 18.70 -4.19
CA VAL A 200 -7.00 19.27 -3.50
C VAL A 200 -6.89 20.78 -3.41
N ARG A 201 -8.03 21.49 -3.32
CA ARG A 201 -8.08 22.95 -3.03
C ARG A 201 -8.45 23.17 -1.56
N LEU A 202 -7.57 23.86 -0.84
CA LEU A 202 -7.78 24.33 0.53
C LEU A 202 -8.53 25.67 0.46
N THR A 203 -9.78 25.68 0.91
CA THR A 203 -10.67 26.80 0.67
C THR A 203 -10.44 27.98 1.61
N ASP A 204 -9.96 27.76 2.83
CA ASP A 204 -9.71 28.85 3.78
C ASP A 204 -8.48 29.69 3.40
N TYR A 205 -7.57 29.12 2.59
CA TYR A 205 -6.34 29.78 2.13
C TYR A 205 -6.30 30.04 0.62
N ASP A 206 -7.30 29.52 -0.11
CA ASP A 206 -7.35 29.55 -1.57
C ASP A 206 -6.10 28.96 -2.24
N ILE A 207 -5.60 27.86 -1.70
CA ILE A 207 -4.39 27.19 -2.18
C ILE A 207 -4.74 25.84 -2.81
N ARG A 208 -4.22 25.58 -4.01
CA ARG A 208 -4.21 24.25 -4.59
C ARG A 208 -2.96 23.51 -4.14
N ALA A 209 -3.14 22.39 -3.45
CA ALA A 209 -2.07 21.49 -3.06
C ALA A 209 -2.03 20.29 -4.01
N GLU A 210 -0.83 19.94 -4.50
CA GLU A 210 -0.57 18.80 -5.38
C GLU A 210 0.60 18.00 -4.83
N LEU A 211 0.46 16.66 -4.80
CA LEU A 211 1.40 15.74 -4.17
C LEU A 211 1.84 14.67 -5.17
N THR A 212 3.10 14.30 -5.10
CA THR A 212 3.64 13.06 -5.69
C THR A 212 4.77 12.51 -4.82
N ALA A 213 5.21 11.28 -5.10
CA ALA A 213 6.21 10.60 -4.29
C ALA A 213 7.35 10.00 -5.11
N THR A 214 8.46 9.80 -4.45
CA THR A 214 9.55 8.90 -4.86
C THR A 214 9.71 7.81 -3.78
N PRO A 215 10.49 6.75 -3.97
CA PRO A 215 10.64 5.71 -2.95
C PRO A 215 11.03 6.24 -1.56
N HIS A 216 11.86 7.27 -1.47
CA HIS A 216 12.36 7.82 -0.21
C HIS A 216 11.95 9.26 0.04
N GLY A 217 11.01 9.80 -0.72
CA GLY A 217 10.62 11.20 -0.51
C GLY A 217 9.31 11.61 -1.17
N GLY A 218 8.84 12.80 -0.77
CA GLY A 218 7.66 13.45 -1.30
C GLY A 218 8.00 14.73 -2.04
N VAL A 219 7.19 15.05 -3.03
CA VAL A 219 7.23 16.32 -3.74
C VAL A 219 5.85 16.95 -3.65
N MET A 220 5.79 18.16 -3.12
CA MET A 220 4.57 18.95 -2.95
C MET A 220 4.67 20.23 -3.75
N ARG A 221 3.64 20.55 -4.50
CA ARG A 221 3.49 21.82 -5.22
C ARG A 221 2.27 22.54 -4.69
N PHE A 222 2.45 23.78 -4.31
CA PHE A 222 1.38 24.64 -3.82
C PHE A 222 1.21 25.82 -4.75
N THR A 223 -0.01 26.00 -5.26
CA THR A 223 -0.37 27.17 -6.09
C THR A 223 -1.12 28.16 -5.20
N TYR A 224 -0.53 29.33 -5.03
CA TYR A 224 -1.01 30.38 -4.13
C TYR A 224 -1.81 31.47 -4.85
N PRO A 225 -2.74 32.14 -4.14
CA PRO A 225 -3.26 33.43 -4.56
C PRO A 225 -2.20 34.53 -4.39
N GLU A 226 -2.49 35.76 -4.87
CA GLU A 226 -1.69 36.93 -4.53
C GLU A 226 -1.78 37.24 -3.04
N ASN A 227 -0.66 37.19 -2.33
CA ASN A 227 -0.59 37.44 -0.89
C ASN A 227 0.81 37.81 -0.43
N GLU A 228 0.92 38.81 0.49
CA GLU A 228 2.19 39.25 1.05
C GLU A 228 2.78 38.25 2.09
N CYS A 229 1.93 37.38 2.65
CA CYS A 229 2.26 36.46 3.72
C CYS A 229 1.83 35.04 3.37
N SER A 230 2.23 34.55 2.21
CA SER A 230 2.14 33.14 1.86
C SER A 230 3.20 32.34 2.59
N ARG A 231 2.84 31.10 3.01
CA ARG A 231 3.69 30.34 3.92
C ARG A 231 3.62 28.84 3.65
N ILE A 232 4.73 28.17 3.85
CA ILE A 232 4.77 26.72 4.10
C ILE A 232 5.17 26.53 5.56
N GLN A 233 4.30 25.89 6.33
CA GLN A 233 4.60 25.50 7.71
C GLN A 233 4.63 23.99 7.86
N ILE A 234 5.47 23.52 8.78
CA ILE A 234 5.75 22.11 9.03
C ILE A 234 5.65 21.87 10.52
N ASP A 235 4.65 21.11 10.94
CA ASP A 235 4.55 20.67 12.33
C ASP A 235 5.38 19.39 12.51
N LEU A 236 6.53 19.54 13.13
CA LEU A 236 7.48 18.45 13.36
C LEU A 236 7.06 17.54 14.53
N ALA A 237 6.09 17.97 15.33
CA ALA A 237 5.63 17.19 16.46
C ALA A 237 4.51 16.21 16.10
N ARG A 238 3.82 16.39 14.98
CA ARG A 238 2.60 15.64 14.63
C ARG A 238 2.85 14.15 14.40
N ARG A 239 1.89 13.34 14.89
CA ARG A 239 1.63 11.94 14.60
C ARG A 239 0.12 11.75 14.49
N VAL A 240 -0.34 10.65 13.91
CA VAL A 240 -1.79 10.35 13.81
C VAL A 240 -2.42 10.26 15.20
N GLY A 241 -1.82 9.60 16.17
CA GLY A 241 -2.38 9.38 17.49
C GLY A 241 -1.59 10.00 18.66
N GLY A 242 -0.95 11.13 18.43
CA GLY A 242 -0.18 11.80 19.48
C GLY A 242 0.86 12.76 18.93
N THR A 243 1.98 12.91 19.61
CA THR A 243 3.11 13.70 19.13
C THR A 243 4.42 12.94 19.24
N SER A 244 5.39 13.29 18.41
CA SER A 244 6.80 12.97 18.64
C SER A 244 7.27 13.65 19.93
N VAL A 245 8.21 13.06 20.62
CA VAL A 245 8.63 13.52 21.98
C VAL A 245 9.74 14.55 21.94
N ARG A 246 10.52 14.59 20.85
CA ARG A 246 11.63 15.52 20.68
C ARG A 246 11.85 15.78 19.19
N GLN A 247 12.17 17.03 18.83
CA GLN A 247 12.43 17.42 17.46
C GLN A 247 13.68 18.29 17.36
N TYR A 248 14.27 18.27 16.17
CA TYR A 248 15.40 19.12 15.81
C TYR A 248 15.21 19.63 14.38
N VAL A 249 15.57 20.88 14.13
CA VAL A 249 15.64 21.49 12.81
C VAL A 249 16.82 22.43 12.71
N GLU A 250 17.52 22.39 11.56
CA GLU A 250 18.59 23.33 11.21
C GLU A 250 18.47 23.79 9.76
N ARG A 251 18.90 25.03 9.52
CA ARG A 251 19.04 25.57 8.17
C ARG A 251 20.35 25.07 7.57
N VAL A 252 20.28 24.49 6.39
CA VAL A 252 21.45 23.98 5.66
C VAL A 252 22.03 25.05 4.76
N ASP A 253 21.18 25.70 3.97
CA ASP A 253 21.51 26.80 3.06
C ASP A 253 20.30 27.71 2.87
N ASP A 254 20.37 28.66 1.93
CA ASP A 254 19.30 29.63 1.66
C ASP A 254 17.99 29.00 1.18
N TYR A 255 17.97 27.71 0.84
CA TYR A 255 16.80 27.00 0.30
C TYR A 255 16.48 25.70 1.02
N ALA A 256 17.28 25.29 2.02
CA ALA A 256 17.17 23.97 2.56
C ALA A 256 17.24 23.94 4.09
N ILE A 257 16.46 23.02 4.66
CA ILE A 257 16.52 22.64 6.07
C ILE A 257 16.71 21.12 6.15
N ARG A 258 17.22 20.65 7.28
CA ARG A 258 17.20 19.25 7.68
C ARG A 258 16.91 19.13 9.18
N GLY A 259 16.53 17.99 9.63
CA GLY A 259 16.21 17.76 11.02
C GLY A 259 15.69 16.36 11.25
N TRP A 260 15.12 16.17 12.44
CA TRP A 260 14.54 14.91 12.86
C TRP A 260 13.42 15.09 13.88
N MET A 261 12.58 14.07 13.97
CA MET A 261 11.57 13.91 15.01
C MET A 261 11.66 12.51 15.60
N ARG A 262 11.78 12.43 16.93
CA ARG A 262 11.85 11.18 17.67
C ARG A 262 10.46 10.78 18.16
N CYS A 263 10.04 9.59 17.79
CA CYS A 263 8.76 8.97 18.14
C CYS A 263 9.00 7.82 19.10
N THR A 264 8.38 7.87 20.27
CA THR A 264 8.47 6.80 21.30
C THR A 264 7.06 6.40 21.74
N PRO A 265 6.87 5.29 22.45
CA PRO A 265 5.60 4.93 23.06
C PRO A 265 5.02 6.01 23.99
N ASP A 266 5.88 6.83 24.60
CA ASP A 266 5.45 7.93 25.47
C ASP A 266 4.72 9.04 24.70
N GLY A 267 5.01 9.16 23.41
CA GLY A 267 4.39 10.12 22.51
C GLY A 267 3.05 9.67 21.93
N GLY A 268 2.55 8.51 22.28
CA GLY A 268 1.33 7.93 21.72
C GLY A 268 1.60 6.80 20.73
N GLY A 269 0.68 6.59 19.80
CA GLY A 269 0.75 5.53 18.84
C GLY A 269 0.34 4.18 19.43
N TRP A 270 0.77 3.10 18.78
CA TRP A 270 0.45 1.73 19.15
C TRP A 270 0.85 1.37 20.59
N GLY A 271 1.68 2.16 21.21
CA GLY A 271 2.14 2.00 22.58
C GLY A 271 1.04 1.91 23.64
N ASN A 272 -0.18 2.34 23.36
CA ASN A 272 -1.30 2.20 24.30
C ASN A 272 -1.64 0.72 24.60
N GLY A 273 -1.36 -0.19 23.68
CA GLY A 273 -1.58 -1.62 23.83
C GLY A 273 -0.35 -2.44 24.25
N GLY A 274 0.78 -1.80 24.54
CA GLY A 274 2.03 -2.48 24.87
C GLY A 274 3.05 -2.53 23.72
N GLY A 275 2.75 -1.91 22.58
CA GLY A 275 3.70 -1.69 21.50
C GLY A 275 4.90 -0.85 21.96
N LYS A 276 6.07 -1.13 21.39
CA LYS A 276 7.34 -0.51 21.79
C LYS A 276 8.01 0.25 20.64
N ALA A 277 7.21 0.77 19.70
CA ALA A 277 7.74 1.51 18.57
C ALA A 277 8.52 2.73 19.04
N ASP A 278 9.82 2.72 18.78
CA ASP A 278 10.73 3.82 19.07
C ASP A 278 11.58 4.04 17.83
N TYR A 279 11.25 5.06 17.06
CA TYR A 279 11.88 5.37 15.79
C TYR A 279 12.11 6.86 15.65
N THR A 280 13.06 7.23 14.82
CA THR A 280 13.33 8.62 14.46
C THR A 280 13.13 8.79 12.97
N VAL A 281 12.35 9.80 12.58
CA VAL A 281 12.23 10.22 11.19
C VAL A 281 13.16 11.39 10.97
N TYR A 282 14.22 11.20 10.20
CA TYR A 282 15.12 12.24 9.72
C TYR A 282 14.60 12.77 8.38
N PHE A 283 14.82 14.04 8.11
CA PHE A 283 14.40 14.66 6.85
C PHE A 283 15.46 15.60 6.29
N TYR A 284 15.45 15.73 4.97
CA TYR A 284 16.13 16.78 4.21
C TYR A 284 15.12 17.40 3.24
N THR A 285 14.88 18.71 3.40
CA THR A 285 13.87 19.44 2.62
C THR A 285 14.51 20.59 1.86
N ARG A 286 14.05 20.77 0.60
CA ARG A 286 14.45 21.89 -0.23
C ARG A 286 13.24 22.59 -0.84
N PHE A 287 13.20 23.92 -0.69
CA PHE A 287 12.15 24.79 -1.20
C PHE A 287 12.57 25.40 -2.55
N SER A 288 11.60 25.84 -3.36
CA SER A 288 11.86 26.63 -4.56
C SER A 288 12.03 28.13 -4.26
N LYS A 289 11.52 28.60 -3.13
CA LYS A 289 11.70 29.96 -2.58
C LYS A 289 12.85 30.00 -1.60
N PRO A 290 13.61 31.11 -1.51
CA PRO A 290 14.64 31.28 -0.53
C PRO A 290 14.07 31.46 0.89
N LEU A 291 14.84 31.05 1.90
CA LEU A 291 14.53 31.20 3.30
C LEU A 291 14.90 32.61 3.79
N GLU A 292 14.18 33.64 3.31
CA GLU A 292 14.42 35.04 3.70
C GLU A 292 13.68 35.36 4.99
N ARG A 293 12.40 35.01 5.07
CA ARG A 293 11.57 35.09 6.28
C ARG A 293 11.21 33.68 6.71
N TYR A 294 11.76 33.24 7.83
CA TYR A 294 11.50 31.91 8.39
C TYR A 294 11.64 31.94 9.92
N GLY A 295 11.08 30.96 10.57
CA GLY A 295 11.20 30.81 12.00
C GLY A 295 10.84 29.40 12.48
N VAL A 296 11.05 29.20 13.77
CA VAL A 296 10.70 27.97 14.47
C VAL A 296 9.84 28.33 15.67
N TRP A 297 8.67 27.69 15.78
CA TRP A 297 7.90 27.77 17.03
C TRP A 297 8.25 26.61 17.95
N SER A 298 8.14 26.85 19.27
CA SER A 298 8.33 25.84 20.29
C SER A 298 7.29 26.04 21.39
N ALA A 299 6.52 24.99 21.68
CA ALA A 299 5.56 25.00 22.78
C ALA A 299 6.23 24.48 24.07
N GLU A 300 5.89 25.06 25.21
CA GLU A 300 6.26 24.60 26.54
C GLU A 300 5.03 23.97 27.20
N PHE A 301 5.20 22.82 27.83
CA PHE A 301 4.11 22.12 28.50
C PHE A 301 4.31 22.03 30.00
N PRO A 302 3.23 21.97 30.78
CA PRO A 302 3.32 21.68 32.19
C PRO A 302 4.05 20.36 32.45
N GLU A 303 4.78 20.30 33.54
CA GLU A 303 5.49 19.09 33.97
C GLU A 303 4.50 17.92 34.11
N GLY A 304 4.84 16.78 33.51
CA GLY A 304 4.00 15.57 33.54
C GLY A 304 2.88 15.51 32.48
N MET A 305 2.72 16.52 31.62
CA MET A 305 1.76 16.49 30.54
C MET A 305 2.19 15.43 29.51
N GLY A 306 1.34 14.39 29.33
CA GLY A 306 1.56 13.33 28.35
C GLY A 306 1.49 13.79 26.90
N ARG A 307 1.99 12.96 26.00
CA ARG A 307 2.01 13.24 24.55
C ARG A 307 1.09 12.28 23.76
N LYS A 308 0.34 11.42 24.44
CA LYS A 308 -0.63 10.49 23.86
C LYS A 308 -1.89 11.23 23.40
N LEU A 309 -2.71 10.55 22.63
CA LEU A 309 -3.92 11.11 22.03
C LEU A 309 -4.83 11.83 23.03
N GLU A 310 -5.11 11.22 24.16
CA GLU A 310 -5.97 11.79 25.20
C GLU A 310 -5.46 13.14 25.76
N ASN A 311 -4.15 13.35 25.71
CA ASN A 311 -3.54 14.61 26.17
C ASN A 311 -3.49 15.64 25.04
N VAL A 312 -3.14 15.22 23.81
CA VAL A 312 -2.97 16.17 22.68
C VAL A 312 -4.30 16.71 22.15
N THR A 313 -5.40 16.13 22.57
CA THR A 313 -6.77 16.63 22.31
C THR A 313 -7.33 17.45 23.45
N SER A 314 -6.58 17.63 24.56
CA SER A 314 -7.05 18.43 25.69
C SER A 314 -6.98 19.94 25.43
N PRO A 315 -7.86 20.72 26.04
CA PRO A 315 -7.81 22.19 25.94
C PRO A 315 -6.49 22.79 26.44
N GLU A 316 -5.90 22.20 27.48
CA GLU A 316 -4.63 22.65 28.07
C GLU A 316 -3.47 22.45 27.09
N PHE A 317 -3.45 21.34 26.38
CA PHE A 317 -2.45 21.09 25.35
C PHE A 317 -2.63 22.07 24.18
N ALA A 318 -3.84 22.25 23.70
CA ALA A 318 -4.17 23.20 22.64
C ALA A 318 -3.70 24.62 22.98
N GLU A 319 -3.97 25.05 24.21
CA GLU A 319 -3.58 26.40 24.67
C GLU A 319 -2.05 26.55 24.79
N ALA A 320 -1.34 25.52 25.26
CA ALA A 320 0.12 25.53 25.31
C ALA A 320 0.73 25.68 23.92
N VAL A 321 0.16 24.98 22.90
CA VAL A 321 0.63 25.08 21.52
C VAL A 321 0.25 26.41 20.89
N ARG A 322 -0.95 26.97 21.16
CA ARG A 322 -1.32 28.33 20.68
C ARG A 322 -0.38 29.41 21.22
N ARG A 323 0.16 29.24 22.43
CA ARG A 323 1.11 30.16 23.04
C ARG A 323 2.57 29.87 22.74
N ALA A 324 2.83 28.99 21.76
CA ALA A 324 4.18 28.63 21.38
C ALA A 324 5.03 29.90 21.09
N LYS A 325 6.25 29.89 21.58
CA LYS A 325 7.20 30.94 21.32
C LYS A 325 7.79 30.80 19.94
N VAL A 326 7.72 31.85 19.14
CA VAL A 326 8.34 31.92 17.82
C VAL A 326 9.74 32.52 17.92
N THR A 327 10.74 31.86 17.39
CA THR A 327 12.11 32.36 17.23
C THR A 327 12.35 32.59 15.74
N GLU A 328 12.64 33.83 15.37
CA GLU A 328 12.92 34.21 14.00
C GLU A 328 14.36 33.87 13.61
N ARG A 329 14.51 33.28 12.41
CA ARG A 329 15.78 32.99 11.74
C ARG A 329 16.81 32.23 12.61
N PRO A 330 16.44 31.23 13.40
CA PRO A 330 17.43 30.42 14.11
C PRO A 330 18.25 29.61 13.12
N ASP A 331 19.57 29.50 13.33
CA ASP A 331 20.41 28.58 12.56
C ASP A 331 20.00 27.12 12.83
N ARG A 332 19.64 26.81 14.07
CA ARG A 332 19.16 25.51 14.54
C ARG A 332 18.34 25.63 15.82
N MET A 333 17.44 24.69 16.03
CA MET A 333 16.67 24.57 17.27
C MET A 333 16.37 23.11 17.58
N GLU A 334 16.38 22.77 18.86
CA GLU A 334 15.93 21.48 19.39
C GLU A 334 14.92 21.72 20.51
N GLY A 335 13.85 20.92 20.57
CA GLY A 335 12.78 21.09 21.56
C GLY A 335 11.77 19.98 21.56
N ASP A 336 10.71 20.14 22.35
CA ASP A 336 9.72 19.10 22.65
C ASP A 336 8.42 19.24 21.86
N HIS A 337 8.21 20.32 21.16
CA HIS A 337 7.09 20.55 20.25
C HIS A 337 7.45 21.67 19.28
N LEU A 338 8.24 21.31 18.29
CA LEU A 338 8.72 22.27 17.30
C LEU A 338 7.86 22.21 16.04
N GLY A 339 7.73 23.37 15.42
CA GLY A 339 7.40 23.46 14.03
C GLY A 339 8.24 24.51 13.33
N PHE A 340 8.39 24.36 12.04
CA PHE A 340 9.14 25.28 11.18
C PHE A 340 8.19 25.99 10.21
N TYR A 341 8.49 27.23 9.86
CA TYR A 341 7.80 27.92 8.76
C TYR A 341 8.78 28.75 7.92
N THR A 342 8.45 28.88 6.64
CA THR A 342 9.02 29.86 5.74
C THR A 342 7.92 30.69 5.09
N GLU A 343 8.11 31.99 5.02
CA GLU A 343 7.13 32.97 4.53
C GLU A 343 7.70 33.76 3.36
N PHE A 344 6.87 34.04 2.38
CA PHE A 344 7.24 34.70 1.15
C PHE A 344 6.02 35.39 0.52
N PRO A 345 6.20 36.50 -0.24
CA PRO A 345 5.13 37.06 -1.05
C PRO A 345 4.88 36.17 -2.29
N THR A 346 3.63 36.14 -2.75
CA THR A 346 3.21 35.43 -3.97
C THR A 346 2.35 36.34 -4.85
N CYS A 347 2.47 36.14 -6.18
CA CYS A 347 1.51 36.61 -7.16
C CYS A 347 0.39 35.59 -7.35
N GLU A 348 -0.72 36.02 -7.98
CA GLU A 348 -1.84 35.14 -8.32
C GLU A 348 -1.37 33.93 -9.17
N GLY A 349 -1.70 32.74 -8.74
CA GLY A 349 -1.34 31.49 -9.43
C GLY A 349 0.13 31.09 -9.30
N GLU A 350 0.92 31.72 -8.43
CA GLU A 350 2.32 31.35 -8.24
C GLU A 350 2.48 29.99 -7.63
N GLN A 351 3.33 29.16 -8.25
CA GLN A 351 3.62 27.78 -7.80
C GLN A 351 4.90 27.72 -6.98
N VAL A 352 4.79 27.19 -5.77
CA VAL A 352 5.92 26.96 -4.88
C VAL A 352 6.12 25.46 -4.70
N LEU A 353 7.33 24.99 -4.99
CA LEU A 353 7.71 23.57 -4.91
C LEU A 353 8.48 23.29 -3.63
N MET A 354 8.10 22.24 -2.94
CA MET A 354 8.79 21.67 -1.80
C MET A 354 9.12 20.20 -2.10
N ARG A 355 10.35 19.80 -1.83
CA ARG A 355 10.83 18.42 -2.01
C ARG A 355 11.49 17.98 -0.72
N THR A 356 11.06 16.83 -0.21
CA THR A 356 11.55 16.29 1.06
C THR A 356 11.87 14.81 0.91
N ALA A 357 13.08 14.42 1.28
CA ALA A 357 13.41 13.02 1.52
C ALA A 357 13.41 12.72 3.01
N ILE A 358 13.08 11.50 3.36
CA ILE A 358 13.17 11.00 4.74
C ILE A 358 14.17 9.85 4.83
N SER A 359 14.60 9.58 6.07
CA SER A 359 15.40 8.43 6.46
C SER A 359 14.98 8.01 7.88
N PHE A 360 15.07 6.72 8.19
CA PHE A 360 14.96 6.24 9.57
C PHE A 360 16.34 6.04 10.23
N VAL A 361 17.42 6.42 9.55
CA VAL A 361 18.81 6.15 9.95
C VAL A 361 19.51 7.41 10.46
N SER A 362 19.58 8.46 9.62
CA SER A 362 20.39 9.65 9.93
C SER A 362 20.01 10.86 9.07
N LEU A 363 20.52 12.05 9.46
CA LEU A 363 20.46 13.26 8.63
C LEU A 363 21.16 13.08 7.29
N GLU A 364 22.30 12.39 7.30
CA GLU A 364 23.12 12.10 6.13
C GLU A 364 22.39 11.11 5.20
N GLY A 365 21.64 10.14 5.79
CA GLY A 365 20.77 9.22 5.05
C GLY A 365 19.65 9.96 4.31
N ALA A 366 18.94 10.87 4.99
CA ALA A 366 17.91 11.69 4.36
C ALA A 366 18.47 12.57 3.23
N GLU A 367 19.66 13.15 3.43
CA GLU A 367 20.35 13.93 2.39
C GLU A 367 20.79 13.06 1.21
N ALA A 368 21.27 11.83 1.47
CA ALA A 368 21.65 10.87 0.43
C ALA A 368 20.42 10.45 -0.41
N ASN A 369 19.30 10.13 0.23
CA ASN A 369 18.03 9.83 -0.42
C ASN A 369 17.56 11.01 -1.28
N PHE A 370 17.65 12.24 -0.77
CA PHE A 370 17.33 13.45 -1.53
C PHE A 370 18.22 13.61 -2.77
N LYS A 371 19.53 13.45 -2.61
CA LYS A 371 20.50 13.56 -3.71
C LYS A 371 20.30 12.50 -4.78
N ALA A 372 19.85 11.32 -4.40
CA ALA A 372 19.56 10.24 -5.34
C ALA A 372 18.28 10.52 -6.16
N GLU A 373 17.22 10.97 -5.53
CA GLU A 373 15.89 10.95 -6.13
C GLU A 373 15.29 12.33 -6.44
N LEU A 374 15.63 13.40 -5.68
CA LEU A 374 14.87 14.65 -5.64
C LEU A 374 15.63 15.89 -6.17
N LYS A 375 16.68 15.73 -6.98
CA LYS A 375 17.43 16.86 -7.55
C LYS A 375 16.63 17.67 -8.58
N GLY A 376 15.67 17.07 -9.27
CA GLY A 376 14.84 17.72 -10.27
C GLY A 376 13.95 18.83 -9.70
N LYS A 377 13.48 19.75 -10.58
CA LYS A 377 12.55 20.83 -10.20
C LYS A 377 11.22 20.73 -10.94
N ASP A 378 11.06 19.75 -11.80
CA ASP A 378 9.88 19.54 -12.64
C ASP A 378 8.94 18.58 -11.93
N PHE A 379 7.82 19.08 -11.46
CA PHE A 379 6.79 18.33 -10.72
C PHE A 379 6.13 17.26 -11.60
N GLU A 380 5.80 17.59 -12.84
CA GLU A 380 5.17 16.68 -13.79
C GLU A 380 6.05 15.47 -14.06
N ARG A 381 7.36 15.68 -14.16
CA ARG A 381 8.30 14.58 -14.33
C ARG A 381 8.36 13.63 -13.12
N TYR A 382 8.13 14.11 -11.91
CA TYR A 382 8.00 13.24 -10.75
C TYR A 382 6.71 12.43 -10.81
N CYS A 383 5.58 13.06 -11.17
CA CYS A 383 4.31 12.35 -11.37
C CYS A 383 4.42 11.25 -12.43
N GLU A 384 5.05 11.55 -13.58
CA GLU A 384 5.26 10.58 -14.65
C GLU A 384 6.13 9.39 -14.20
N LYS A 385 7.20 9.66 -13.42
CA LYS A 385 8.04 8.60 -12.86
C LYS A 385 7.29 7.72 -11.87
N ALA A 386 6.52 8.32 -10.97
CA ALA A 386 5.72 7.58 -10.00
C ALA A 386 4.66 6.70 -10.72
N ALA A 387 3.97 7.26 -11.72
CA ALA A 387 3.03 6.50 -12.53
C ALA A 387 3.71 5.37 -13.32
N ALA A 388 4.93 5.59 -13.85
CA ALA A 388 5.68 4.55 -14.57
C ALA A 388 6.11 3.39 -13.65
N LEU A 389 6.51 3.68 -12.41
CA LEU A 389 6.79 2.64 -11.41
C LEU A 389 5.54 1.80 -11.13
N TRP A 390 4.37 2.43 -11.04
CA TRP A 390 3.12 1.71 -10.86
C TRP A 390 2.72 0.91 -12.11
N ASP A 391 2.90 1.43 -13.33
CA ASP A 391 2.64 0.66 -14.54
C ASP A 391 3.51 -0.60 -14.61
N GLU A 392 4.77 -0.50 -14.22
CA GLU A 392 5.67 -1.65 -14.14
C GLU A 392 5.19 -2.66 -13.10
N ALA A 393 4.89 -2.22 -11.87
CA ALA A 393 4.42 -3.07 -10.79
C ALA A 393 3.09 -3.75 -11.14
N LEU A 394 2.11 -3.00 -11.60
CA LEU A 394 0.79 -3.51 -11.98
C LEU A 394 0.85 -4.46 -13.19
N SER A 395 1.88 -4.36 -14.04
CA SER A 395 2.06 -5.23 -15.21
C SER A 395 2.36 -6.70 -14.86
N LYS A 396 2.58 -7.00 -13.58
CA LYS A 396 2.74 -8.38 -13.08
C LYS A 396 1.52 -9.23 -13.32
N ILE A 397 0.33 -8.64 -13.30
CA ILE A 397 -0.92 -9.30 -13.68
C ILE A 397 -1.66 -8.42 -14.68
N LYS A 398 -2.00 -9.01 -15.84
CA LYS A 398 -2.80 -8.34 -16.87
C LYS A 398 -4.12 -9.07 -17.03
N ILE A 399 -5.20 -8.32 -17.02
CA ILE A 399 -6.55 -8.83 -17.20
C ILE A 399 -7.18 -8.33 -18.49
N SER A 400 -8.11 -9.10 -19.04
CA SER A 400 -9.02 -8.65 -20.08
C SER A 400 -10.41 -9.26 -19.88
N GLY A 401 -11.41 -8.60 -20.43
CA GLY A 401 -12.81 -8.85 -20.07
C GLY A 401 -13.22 -8.07 -18.82
N GLY A 402 -14.37 -8.40 -18.27
CA GLY A 402 -14.98 -7.68 -17.16
C GLY A 402 -15.41 -6.25 -17.52
N THR A 403 -16.11 -5.60 -16.60
CA THR A 403 -16.53 -4.20 -16.71
C THR A 403 -15.37 -3.23 -16.40
N GLU A 404 -15.56 -1.93 -16.66
CA GLU A 404 -14.57 -0.91 -16.28
C GLU A 404 -14.39 -0.83 -14.75
N ASP A 405 -15.49 -0.97 -13.99
CA ASP A 405 -15.44 -0.98 -12.53
C ASP A 405 -14.69 -2.20 -12.00
N GLU A 406 -14.92 -3.39 -12.53
CA GLU A 406 -14.17 -4.59 -12.14
C GLU A 406 -12.68 -4.46 -12.43
N ARG A 407 -12.30 -3.84 -13.57
CA ARG A 407 -10.88 -3.54 -13.86
C ARG A 407 -10.31 -2.51 -12.88
N THR A 408 -11.08 -1.49 -12.56
CA THR A 408 -10.69 -0.47 -11.56
C THR A 408 -10.51 -1.10 -10.17
N ILE A 409 -11.43 -1.94 -9.73
CA ILE A 409 -11.32 -2.69 -8.47
C ILE A 409 -10.07 -3.57 -8.50
N PHE A 410 -9.84 -4.32 -9.59
CA PHE A 410 -8.71 -5.22 -9.70
C PHE A 410 -7.36 -4.49 -9.60
N TYR A 411 -7.16 -3.44 -10.40
CA TYR A 411 -5.88 -2.72 -10.39
C TYR A 411 -5.69 -1.87 -9.13
N THR A 412 -6.77 -1.39 -8.51
CA THR A 412 -6.69 -0.73 -7.19
C THR A 412 -6.34 -1.74 -6.10
N SER A 413 -6.95 -2.93 -6.12
CA SER A 413 -6.58 -4.02 -5.20
C SER A 413 -5.11 -4.41 -5.39
N LEU A 414 -4.65 -4.57 -6.63
CA LEU A 414 -3.25 -4.89 -6.90
C LEU A 414 -2.30 -3.77 -6.43
N TYR A 415 -2.71 -2.49 -6.56
CA TYR A 415 -2.00 -1.34 -6.02
C TYR A 415 -1.89 -1.42 -4.48
N HIS A 416 -2.97 -1.70 -3.77
CA HIS A 416 -2.95 -1.83 -2.31
C HIS A 416 -1.99 -2.93 -1.84
N THR A 417 -1.91 -4.06 -2.56
CA THR A 417 -1.02 -5.18 -2.20
C THR A 417 0.47 -4.86 -2.35
N MET A 418 0.83 -3.71 -2.93
CA MET A 418 2.22 -3.32 -3.20
C MET A 418 2.63 -2.01 -2.49
N ILE A 419 1.83 -1.53 -1.54
CA ILE A 419 2.21 -0.40 -0.67
C ILE A 419 3.17 -0.90 0.41
N ASP A 420 2.82 -2.01 1.08
CA ASP A 420 3.60 -2.65 2.13
C ASP A 420 3.86 -4.14 1.80
N PRO A 421 4.95 -4.75 2.34
CA PRO A 421 5.93 -4.22 3.28
C PRO A 421 6.91 -3.25 2.61
N ARG A 422 7.05 -2.07 3.20
CA ARG A 422 7.87 -0.97 2.66
C ARG A 422 9.37 -1.17 2.84
N ASP A 423 10.16 -0.57 1.97
CA ASP A 423 11.61 -0.46 2.16
C ASP A 423 11.91 0.39 3.40
N TYR A 424 12.81 -0.10 4.26
CA TYR A 424 13.21 0.55 5.51
C TYR A 424 14.67 0.98 5.48
N ARG A 425 15.31 0.86 4.37
CA ARG A 425 16.73 1.10 4.17
C ARG A 425 16.94 2.34 3.30
N ASP A 426 17.94 3.15 3.61
CA ASP A 426 18.36 4.25 2.76
C ASP A 426 18.98 3.77 1.44
N VAL A 427 19.10 4.66 0.44
CA VAL A 427 19.78 4.37 -0.84
C VAL A 427 21.24 3.94 -0.67
N THR A 428 21.84 4.24 0.48
CA THR A 428 23.19 3.82 0.87
C THR A 428 23.28 2.35 1.29
N GLY A 429 22.12 1.69 1.47
CA GLY A 429 22.01 0.34 2.02
C GLY A 429 22.00 0.29 3.55
N GLU A 430 22.00 1.44 4.22
CA GLU A 430 21.96 1.55 5.68
C GLU A 430 20.54 1.46 6.21
N TYR A 431 20.36 0.83 7.40
CA TYR A 431 19.10 0.74 8.14
C TYR A 431 19.37 0.64 9.65
N VAL A 432 18.39 0.96 10.46
CA VAL A 432 18.46 0.74 11.91
C VAL A 432 18.00 -0.70 12.22
N GLY A 433 18.83 -1.45 12.92
CA GLY A 433 18.55 -2.83 13.31
C GLY A 433 17.66 -2.96 14.55
N GLY A 434 17.28 -4.19 14.89
CA GLY A 434 16.57 -4.53 16.12
C GLY A 434 17.35 -4.24 17.40
N ASP A 435 18.67 -4.16 17.31
CA ASP A 435 19.61 -3.77 18.38
C ASP A 435 19.80 -2.24 18.50
N ARG A 436 19.04 -1.48 17.74
CA ARG A 436 19.10 0.00 17.67
C ARG A 436 20.41 0.57 17.11
N LYS A 437 21.22 -0.25 16.46
CA LYS A 437 22.42 0.18 15.76
C LYS A 437 22.17 0.34 14.27
N VAL A 438 23.03 1.13 13.63
CA VAL A 438 23.04 1.26 12.18
C VAL A 438 23.76 0.04 11.59
N HIS A 439 23.09 -0.64 10.70
CA HIS A 439 23.60 -1.74 9.90
C HIS A 439 23.59 -1.35 8.43
N LYS A 440 24.26 -2.15 7.60
CA LYS A 440 24.30 -1.96 6.16
C LYS A 440 24.21 -3.28 5.44
N THR A 441 23.39 -3.34 4.39
CA THR A 441 23.29 -4.52 3.51
C THR A 441 22.99 -4.12 2.08
N ASP A 442 23.62 -4.83 1.13
CA ASP A 442 23.28 -4.79 -0.28
C ASP A 442 22.69 -6.15 -0.75
N ALA A 443 22.60 -7.14 0.16
CA ALA A 443 22.14 -8.49 -0.16
C ALA A 443 20.62 -8.59 -0.26
N PHE A 444 19.89 -7.76 0.45
CA PHE A 444 18.42 -7.71 0.44
C PHE A 444 17.93 -6.31 0.83
N LYS A 445 16.69 -6.01 0.56
CA LYS A 445 16.04 -4.81 1.08
C LYS A 445 15.47 -5.10 2.46
N LYS A 446 15.93 -4.38 3.48
CA LYS A 446 15.32 -4.43 4.81
C LYS A 446 13.91 -3.87 4.72
N ARG A 447 12.92 -4.66 5.08
CA ARG A 447 11.50 -4.30 5.01
C ARG A 447 10.88 -4.22 6.37
N THR A 448 9.81 -3.46 6.48
CA THR A 448 9.01 -3.28 7.68
C THR A 448 7.53 -3.15 7.34
N VAL A 449 6.69 -3.17 8.37
CA VAL A 449 5.22 -3.20 8.33
C VAL A 449 4.72 -4.57 7.90
N PHE A 450 4.58 -5.41 8.91
CA PHE A 450 4.08 -6.77 8.79
C PHE A 450 2.85 -6.97 9.68
N SER A 451 1.67 -6.81 9.10
CA SER A 451 0.40 -7.16 9.74
C SER A 451 0.18 -8.67 9.67
N GLY A 452 1.00 -9.40 10.44
CA GLY A 452 1.21 -10.83 10.22
C GLY A 452 -0.05 -11.68 10.31
N TRP A 453 -0.91 -11.43 11.30
CA TRP A 453 -2.15 -12.18 11.50
C TRP A 453 -3.06 -12.17 10.27
N ASP A 454 -2.96 -11.10 9.48
CA ASP A 454 -3.76 -10.86 8.28
C ASP A 454 -3.07 -11.39 7.04
N VAL A 455 -1.89 -10.85 6.72
CA VAL A 455 -1.24 -10.96 5.41
C VAL A 455 -0.70 -12.35 5.05
N PHE A 456 -0.55 -13.29 6.00
CA PHE A 456 -0.11 -14.65 5.68
C PHE A 456 -1.15 -15.42 4.85
N ARG A 457 -2.43 -15.02 4.90
CA ARG A 457 -3.57 -15.77 4.34
C ARG A 457 -3.66 -15.64 2.82
N SER A 458 -3.53 -14.42 2.28
CA SER A 458 -3.62 -14.17 0.82
C SER A 458 -2.51 -13.28 0.28
N GLN A 459 -2.10 -12.25 1.03
CA GLN A 459 -1.13 -11.25 0.58
C GLN A 459 0.22 -11.87 0.24
N PHE A 460 0.86 -12.57 1.17
CA PHE A 460 2.14 -13.23 0.90
C PHE A 460 2.03 -14.39 -0.10
N PRO A 461 1.00 -15.25 -0.08
CA PRO A 461 0.76 -16.21 -1.16
C PRO A 461 0.64 -15.59 -2.55
N LEU A 462 0.01 -14.42 -2.69
CA LEU A 462 0.00 -13.66 -3.95
C LEU A 462 1.41 -13.19 -4.31
N GLN A 463 2.13 -12.59 -3.36
CA GLN A 463 3.48 -12.08 -3.60
C GLN A 463 4.48 -13.20 -3.93
N ASN A 464 4.31 -14.42 -3.39
CA ASN A 464 5.09 -15.59 -3.79
C ASN A 464 5.01 -15.88 -5.30
N LEU A 465 3.89 -15.55 -5.94
CA LEU A 465 3.70 -15.74 -7.38
C LEU A 465 4.26 -14.57 -8.20
N ILE A 466 4.01 -13.32 -7.78
CA ILE A 466 4.23 -12.13 -8.62
C ILE A 466 5.46 -11.32 -8.23
N ASN A 467 5.87 -11.35 -6.98
CA ASN A 467 7.01 -10.61 -6.43
C ASN A 467 7.85 -11.45 -5.44
N PRO A 468 8.34 -12.64 -5.83
CA PRO A 468 9.03 -13.56 -4.89
C PRO A 468 10.29 -12.95 -4.27
N GLU A 469 10.91 -11.94 -4.90
CA GLU A 469 12.04 -11.22 -4.33
C GLU A 469 11.63 -10.34 -3.14
N VAL A 470 10.47 -9.71 -3.20
CA VAL A 470 9.92 -8.95 -2.06
C VAL A 470 9.67 -9.85 -0.86
N VAL A 471 9.16 -11.06 -1.11
CA VAL A 471 8.99 -12.08 -0.06
C VAL A 471 10.33 -12.52 0.51
N ASN A 472 11.29 -12.77 -0.35
CA ASN A 472 12.66 -13.12 0.06
C ASN A 472 13.31 -12.02 0.91
N ASP A 473 13.15 -10.75 0.52
CA ASP A 473 13.59 -9.59 1.30
C ASP A 473 12.92 -9.56 2.67
N MET A 474 11.61 -9.83 2.74
CA MET A 474 10.87 -9.81 4.01
C MET A 474 11.31 -10.94 4.94
N ILE A 475 11.55 -12.15 4.40
CA ILE A 475 12.07 -13.27 5.19
C ILE A 475 13.46 -12.96 5.74
N ASN A 476 14.36 -12.41 4.94
CA ASN A 476 15.65 -11.91 5.42
C ASN A 476 15.48 -10.85 6.50
N SER A 477 14.47 -9.98 6.38
CA SER A 477 14.17 -8.96 7.39
C SER A 477 13.70 -9.57 8.71
N PHE A 478 12.89 -10.64 8.69
CA PHE A 478 12.49 -11.38 9.89
C PHE A 478 13.68 -12.04 10.57
N VAL A 479 14.49 -12.77 9.81
CA VAL A 479 15.67 -13.50 10.34
C VAL A 479 16.66 -12.51 10.95
N THR A 480 16.93 -11.41 10.25
CA THR A 480 17.85 -10.38 10.71
C THR A 480 17.33 -9.69 11.96
N LEU A 481 16.04 -9.34 12.02
CA LEU A 481 15.43 -8.71 13.20
C LEU A 481 15.50 -9.62 14.43
N ALA A 482 15.14 -10.91 14.28
CA ALA A 482 15.19 -11.88 15.36
C ALA A 482 16.61 -12.12 15.89
N GLU A 483 17.63 -11.99 15.04
CA GLU A 483 19.04 -12.06 15.41
C GLU A 483 19.51 -10.78 16.12
N GLU A 484 19.24 -9.62 15.53
CA GLU A 484 19.69 -8.31 16.02
C GLU A 484 19.06 -7.95 17.37
N ASN A 485 17.76 -8.24 17.57
CA ASN A 485 17.11 -8.00 18.87
C ASN A 485 17.48 -9.05 19.95
N GLY A 486 18.27 -10.07 19.58
CA GLY A 486 18.77 -11.12 20.46
C GLY A 486 17.70 -12.10 20.96
N THR A 487 16.46 -12.03 20.49
CA THR A 487 15.37 -12.92 20.95
C THR A 487 15.38 -14.27 20.26
N GLY A 488 15.79 -14.31 18.98
CA GLY A 488 15.66 -15.48 18.13
C GLY A 488 14.21 -15.92 17.92
N VAL A 489 13.27 -14.98 18.03
CA VAL A 489 11.83 -15.19 17.90
C VAL A 489 11.28 -14.20 16.87
N TYR A 490 10.38 -14.67 16.00
CA TYR A 490 9.73 -13.83 15.02
C TYR A 490 8.63 -12.98 15.63
N GLU A 491 8.57 -11.71 15.19
CA GLU A 491 7.48 -10.81 15.57
C GLU A 491 6.18 -11.21 14.86
N ARG A 492 5.09 -11.21 15.61
CA ARG A 492 3.75 -11.51 15.10
C ARG A 492 3.19 -10.37 14.25
N TRP A 493 3.40 -9.15 14.70
CA TRP A 493 3.01 -7.92 14.07
C TRP A 493 4.16 -6.92 14.19
N GLU A 494 5.03 -6.89 13.17
CA GLU A 494 6.26 -6.08 13.18
C GLU A 494 5.97 -4.69 12.63
N PHE A 495 6.48 -3.69 13.34
CA PHE A 495 6.39 -2.29 12.94
C PHE A 495 7.68 -1.54 13.29
N LEU A 496 8.43 -1.10 12.27
CA LEU A 496 9.69 -0.36 12.41
C LEU A 496 10.65 -1.00 13.43
N ASN A 497 10.87 -2.32 13.30
CA ASN A 497 11.65 -3.19 14.18
C ASN A 497 11.08 -3.37 15.59
N ALA A 498 9.83 -3.02 15.84
CA ALA A 498 9.22 -3.18 17.14
C ALA A 498 8.10 -4.21 17.12
N TYR A 499 7.94 -4.90 18.25
CA TYR A 499 6.80 -5.76 18.52
C TYR A 499 5.61 -4.89 18.94
N SER A 500 4.53 -4.97 18.19
CA SER A 500 3.31 -4.21 18.51
C SER A 500 2.45 -4.85 19.59
N GLY A 501 2.57 -6.17 19.81
CA GLY A 501 1.71 -6.92 20.70
C GLY A 501 0.32 -7.23 20.15
N CYS A 502 0.05 -6.88 18.89
CA CYS A 502 -1.26 -7.02 18.26
C CYS A 502 -1.58 -8.46 17.86
N MET A 503 -2.86 -8.82 17.91
CA MET A 503 -3.46 -10.06 17.43
C MET A 503 -2.86 -11.34 18.01
N LEU A 504 -2.94 -12.46 17.28
CA LEU A 504 -2.58 -13.80 17.72
C LEU A 504 -1.61 -14.50 16.76
N GLY A 505 -1.19 -15.68 17.13
CA GLY A 505 -0.49 -16.63 16.26
C GLY A 505 1.00 -16.35 16.08
N ASN A 506 1.57 -17.12 15.15
CA ASN A 506 2.98 -17.03 14.72
C ASN A 506 3.06 -16.90 13.20
N PRO A 507 2.43 -15.89 12.59
CA PRO A 507 2.19 -15.84 11.14
C PRO A 507 3.47 -15.76 10.29
N ALA A 508 4.57 -15.21 10.82
CA ALA A 508 5.84 -15.22 10.10
C ALA A 508 6.29 -16.65 9.76
N ILE A 509 5.96 -17.64 10.60
CA ILE A 509 6.24 -19.05 10.32
C ILE A 509 5.52 -19.49 9.05
N ALA A 510 4.22 -19.22 8.94
CA ALA A 510 3.45 -19.58 7.76
C ALA A 510 3.98 -18.91 6.49
N VAL A 511 4.32 -17.62 6.56
CA VAL A 511 4.94 -16.88 5.43
C VAL A 511 6.24 -17.53 4.96
N ILE A 512 7.12 -17.87 5.89
CA ILE A 512 8.43 -18.46 5.57
C ILE A 512 8.26 -19.87 5.01
N VAL A 513 7.39 -20.68 5.62
CA VAL A 513 7.15 -22.06 5.19
C VAL A 513 6.47 -22.09 3.82
N ASP A 514 5.44 -21.27 3.60
CA ASP A 514 4.77 -21.15 2.30
C ASP A 514 5.77 -20.75 1.20
N ALA A 515 6.63 -19.78 1.47
CA ALA A 515 7.68 -19.33 0.55
C ALA A 515 8.71 -20.45 0.29
N TYR A 516 9.16 -21.17 1.35
CA TYR A 516 10.12 -22.26 1.22
C TYR A 516 9.58 -23.40 0.36
N MET A 517 8.34 -23.83 0.60
CA MET A 517 7.67 -24.89 -0.15
C MET A 517 7.49 -24.51 -1.62
N LYS A 518 7.35 -23.22 -1.91
CA LYS A 518 7.22 -22.63 -3.26
C LYS A 518 8.56 -22.25 -3.89
N GLY A 519 9.69 -22.63 -3.30
CA GLY A 519 11.03 -22.50 -3.90
C GLY A 519 11.73 -21.18 -3.63
N ILE A 520 11.19 -20.30 -2.79
CA ILE A 520 11.83 -19.04 -2.38
C ILE A 520 12.75 -19.34 -1.18
N ARG A 521 14.07 -19.37 -1.41
CA ARG A 521 15.06 -19.86 -0.44
C ARG A 521 16.33 -19.00 -0.40
N GLY A 522 16.25 -17.71 -0.75
CA GLY A 522 17.39 -16.79 -0.80
C GLY A 522 17.76 -16.20 0.58
N TYR A 523 17.72 -17.00 1.63
CA TYR A 523 18.04 -16.63 3.01
C TYR A 523 18.74 -17.79 3.72
N ASP A 524 19.25 -17.56 4.94
CA ASP A 524 19.83 -18.63 5.77
C ASP A 524 18.73 -19.56 6.31
N VAL A 525 18.48 -20.63 5.56
CA VAL A 525 17.38 -21.59 5.82
C VAL A 525 17.50 -22.25 7.20
N GLU A 526 18.71 -22.66 7.61
CA GLU A 526 18.92 -23.33 8.90
C GLU A 526 18.71 -22.36 10.07
N LYS A 527 19.15 -21.11 9.94
CA LYS A 527 18.90 -20.07 10.94
C LYS A 527 17.41 -19.73 11.01
N ALA A 528 16.76 -19.58 9.86
CA ALA A 528 15.34 -19.29 9.78
C ALA A 528 14.51 -20.43 10.40
N TYR A 529 14.83 -21.69 10.10
CA TYR A 529 14.19 -22.85 10.71
C TYR A 529 14.37 -22.89 12.23
N ARG A 530 15.59 -22.65 12.71
CA ARG A 530 15.86 -22.58 14.15
C ARG A 530 15.03 -21.53 14.85
N PHE A 531 14.89 -20.33 14.27
CA PHE A 531 14.08 -19.27 14.85
C PHE A 531 12.57 -19.56 14.76
N ALA A 532 12.10 -20.25 13.72
CA ALA A 532 10.72 -20.72 13.64
C ALA A 532 10.38 -21.68 14.77
N ARG A 533 11.26 -22.66 15.03
CA ARG A 533 11.13 -23.56 16.17
C ARG A 533 11.11 -22.81 17.50
N GLN A 534 12.08 -21.92 17.71
CA GLN A 534 12.13 -21.12 18.94
C GLN A 534 10.86 -20.27 19.11
N THR A 535 10.30 -19.75 18.04
CA THR A 535 9.05 -19.01 18.08
C THR A 535 7.90 -19.91 18.49
N ALA A 536 7.72 -21.05 17.84
CA ALA A 536 6.66 -22.01 18.13
C ALA A 536 6.76 -22.61 19.55
N ASP A 537 7.99 -22.79 20.08
CA ASP A 537 8.21 -23.33 21.42
C ASP A 537 8.00 -22.30 22.53
N ARG A 538 8.24 -21.01 22.26
CA ARG A 538 8.11 -19.95 23.26
C ARG A 538 6.74 -19.25 23.21
N ILE A 539 6.13 -19.19 22.03
CA ILE A 539 4.85 -18.52 21.77
C ILE A 539 3.93 -19.57 21.15
N GLY A 540 3.19 -20.31 21.99
CA GLY A 540 2.38 -21.42 21.51
C GLY A 540 1.45 -21.95 22.58
N HIS A 541 0.99 -23.16 22.39
CA HIS A 541 0.16 -23.88 23.35
C HIS A 541 0.83 -24.00 24.72
N HIS A 542 0.04 -24.08 25.78
CA HIS A 542 0.54 -24.43 27.09
C HIS A 542 1.23 -25.81 27.01
N PRO A 543 2.52 -25.95 27.39
CA PRO A 543 3.32 -27.14 27.07
C PRO A 543 2.73 -28.45 27.60
N GLU A 544 2.18 -28.42 28.83
CA GLU A 544 1.63 -29.63 29.48
C GLU A 544 0.21 -29.96 29.02
N LEU A 545 -0.61 -28.93 28.70
CA LEU A 545 -1.98 -29.09 28.27
C LEU A 545 -2.06 -29.42 26.77
N GLY A 546 -1.19 -28.83 25.98
CA GLY A 546 -1.18 -28.90 24.52
C GLY A 546 -2.41 -28.22 23.87
N TYR A 547 -2.95 -27.18 24.53
CA TYR A 547 -3.95 -26.23 24.07
C TYR A 547 -3.78 -24.93 24.87
N SER A 548 -4.40 -23.84 24.43
CA SER A 548 -4.39 -22.55 25.13
C SER A 548 -5.64 -22.46 26.03
N PRO A 549 -5.45 -22.36 27.37
CA PRO A 549 -6.59 -22.35 28.29
C PRO A 549 -7.18 -20.96 28.49
N GLY A 550 -8.52 -20.86 28.65
CA GLY A 550 -9.19 -19.60 28.97
C GLY A 550 -9.11 -18.56 27.86
N GLY A 551 -9.35 -17.29 28.19
CA GLY A 551 -9.16 -16.14 27.30
C GLY A 551 -9.63 -16.35 25.86
N SER A 552 -8.75 -16.08 24.89
CA SER A 552 -8.94 -16.36 23.46
C SER A 552 -8.58 -17.80 23.07
N GLY A 553 -8.75 -18.76 23.98
CA GLY A 553 -8.24 -20.11 23.86
C GLY A 553 -8.72 -20.92 22.66
N ILE A 554 -9.86 -20.59 22.06
CA ILE A 554 -10.31 -21.21 20.80
C ILE A 554 -9.39 -20.72 19.67
N SER A 555 -9.33 -19.40 19.45
CA SER A 555 -8.49 -18.81 18.38
C SER A 555 -7.03 -19.24 18.55
N GLU A 556 -6.48 -19.07 19.75
CA GLU A 556 -5.09 -19.45 20.04
C GLU A 556 -4.78 -20.93 19.77
N THR A 557 -5.68 -21.83 20.21
CA THR A 557 -5.44 -23.26 20.00
C THR A 557 -5.50 -23.65 18.53
N LEU A 558 -6.45 -23.11 17.77
CA LEU A 558 -6.57 -23.41 16.35
C LEU A 558 -5.41 -22.83 15.55
N GLU A 559 -5.05 -21.57 15.81
CA GLU A 559 -3.97 -20.90 15.08
C GLU A 559 -2.59 -21.44 15.44
N TYR A 560 -2.26 -21.62 16.71
CA TYR A 560 -0.98 -22.24 17.08
C TYR A 560 -0.86 -23.66 16.53
N GLY A 561 -1.95 -24.43 16.50
CA GLY A 561 -1.96 -25.75 15.87
C GLY A 561 -1.58 -25.71 14.39
N TYR A 562 -2.12 -24.75 13.65
CA TYR A 562 -1.76 -24.54 12.27
C TYR A 562 -0.29 -24.11 12.08
N PHE A 563 0.21 -23.17 12.90
CA PHE A 563 1.61 -22.74 12.79
C PHE A 563 2.58 -23.84 13.22
N ASP A 564 2.23 -24.64 14.19
CA ASP A 564 2.99 -25.84 14.56
C ASP A 564 3.03 -26.85 13.39
N TRP A 565 1.90 -27.11 12.73
CA TRP A 565 1.87 -27.92 11.52
C TRP A 565 2.81 -27.38 10.44
N CYS A 566 2.83 -26.06 10.21
CA CYS A 566 3.78 -25.45 9.27
C CYS A 566 5.25 -25.77 9.63
N VAL A 567 5.62 -25.71 10.92
CA VAL A 567 6.98 -26.11 11.35
C VAL A 567 7.21 -27.60 11.06
N GLY A 568 6.19 -28.45 11.26
CA GLY A 568 6.25 -29.88 10.95
C GLY A 568 6.53 -30.16 9.48
N GLU A 569 5.79 -29.52 8.57
CA GLU A 569 5.99 -29.63 7.12
C GLU A 569 7.39 -29.16 6.70
N TRP A 570 7.85 -28.05 7.30
CA TRP A 570 9.19 -27.57 7.00
C TRP A 570 10.28 -28.51 7.53
N ALA A 571 10.07 -29.07 8.73
CA ALA A 571 10.97 -30.07 9.29
C ALA A 571 11.07 -31.33 8.41
N GLU A 572 9.94 -31.80 7.89
CA GLU A 572 9.90 -32.93 6.95
C GLU A 572 10.66 -32.58 5.66
N ALA A 573 10.42 -31.39 5.08
CA ALA A 573 11.14 -30.93 3.90
C ALA A 573 12.65 -30.71 4.10
N LEU A 574 13.11 -30.63 5.36
CA LEU A 574 14.53 -30.55 5.76
C LEU A 574 15.08 -31.87 6.30
N ASP A 575 14.39 -33.01 6.15
CA ASP A 575 14.75 -34.34 6.66
C ASP A 575 14.92 -34.40 8.20
N LYS A 576 14.27 -33.46 8.94
CA LYS A 576 14.31 -33.41 10.43
C LYS A 576 13.14 -34.19 11.02
N THR A 577 13.16 -35.51 10.84
CA THR A 577 12.03 -36.42 11.13
C THR A 577 11.50 -36.35 12.57
N GLU A 578 12.38 -36.18 13.57
CA GLU A 578 11.98 -36.10 14.99
C GLU A 578 11.13 -34.83 15.22
N ASP A 579 11.61 -33.67 14.74
CA ASP A 579 10.90 -32.40 14.84
C ASP A 579 9.57 -32.48 14.09
N ALA A 580 9.56 -33.03 12.86
CA ALA A 580 8.34 -33.22 12.08
C ALA A 580 7.27 -33.95 12.89
N GLY A 581 7.65 -35.09 13.52
CA GLY A 581 6.73 -35.85 14.34
C GLY A 581 6.22 -35.11 15.59
N ILE A 582 7.02 -34.21 16.18
CA ILE A 582 6.62 -33.39 17.33
C ILE A 582 5.58 -32.36 16.88
N TYR A 583 5.91 -31.59 15.86
CA TYR A 583 5.08 -30.46 15.45
C TYR A 583 3.78 -30.90 14.73
N HIS A 584 3.78 -31.96 13.96
CA HIS A 584 2.55 -32.54 13.42
C HIS A 584 1.58 -32.99 14.54
N ARG A 585 2.11 -33.62 15.64
CA ARG A 585 1.24 -33.93 16.80
C ARG A 585 0.68 -32.66 17.47
N ARG A 586 1.48 -31.59 17.58
CA ARG A 586 1.01 -30.31 18.12
C ARG A 586 -0.04 -29.68 17.20
N GLY A 587 0.07 -29.85 15.90
CA GLY A 587 -0.96 -29.48 14.92
C GLY A 587 -2.34 -30.11 15.16
N GLN A 588 -2.43 -31.22 15.91
CA GLN A 588 -3.70 -31.84 16.27
C GLN A 588 -4.36 -31.25 17.53
N ALA A 589 -3.86 -30.14 18.07
CA ALA A 589 -4.35 -29.53 19.31
C ALA A 589 -5.85 -29.18 19.26
N TYR A 590 -6.39 -28.88 18.09
CA TYR A 590 -7.81 -28.57 17.89
C TYR A 590 -8.74 -29.67 18.41
N ARG A 591 -8.33 -30.97 18.39
CA ARG A 591 -9.09 -32.10 18.93
C ARG A 591 -9.31 -32.00 20.44
N LYS A 592 -8.44 -31.29 21.18
CA LYS A 592 -8.51 -31.17 22.64
C LYS A 592 -9.55 -30.14 23.10
N ILE A 593 -9.93 -29.19 22.22
CA ILE A 593 -10.93 -28.16 22.54
C ILE A 593 -12.25 -28.38 21.81
N PHE A 594 -12.42 -29.51 21.12
CA PHE A 594 -13.70 -29.89 20.53
C PHE A 594 -14.61 -30.56 21.57
N ASP A 595 -15.71 -29.90 21.91
CA ASP A 595 -16.74 -30.43 22.82
C ASP A 595 -17.74 -31.28 22.03
N LYS A 596 -17.71 -32.58 22.21
CA LYS A 596 -18.60 -33.53 21.52
C LYS A 596 -20.07 -33.34 21.89
N GLU A 597 -20.37 -32.88 23.12
CA GLU A 597 -21.74 -32.59 23.56
C GLU A 597 -22.32 -31.38 22.85
N LYS A 598 -21.53 -30.32 22.72
CA LYS A 598 -21.93 -29.11 21.99
C LYS A 598 -21.76 -29.24 20.47
N GLY A 599 -21.00 -30.23 20.02
CA GLY A 599 -20.67 -30.43 18.60
C GLY A 599 -19.85 -29.31 17.99
N TRP A 600 -19.12 -28.55 18.81
CA TRP A 600 -18.30 -27.43 18.38
C TRP A 600 -17.12 -27.16 19.31
N PHE A 601 -16.19 -26.28 18.86
CA PHE A 601 -15.09 -25.82 19.70
C PHE A 601 -15.55 -24.97 20.88
N ARG A 602 -14.98 -25.21 22.05
CA ARG A 602 -15.35 -24.57 23.30
C ARG A 602 -14.11 -24.22 24.12
N VAL A 603 -14.17 -23.12 24.85
CA VAL A 603 -13.11 -22.72 25.77
C VAL A 603 -12.89 -23.81 26.83
N ARG A 604 -11.64 -24.21 27.02
CA ARG A 604 -11.21 -25.16 28.03
C ARG A 604 -10.31 -24.48 29.04
N ASN A 605 -10.56 -24.72 30.30
CA ASN A 605 -9.82 -24.14 31.41
C ASN A 605 -8.48 -24.89 31.66
N ALA A 606 -7.57 -24.29 32.44
CA ALA A 606 -6.28 -24.89 32.77
C ALA A 606 -6.39 -26.18 33.59
N ASP A 607 -7.46 -26.38 34.36
CA ASP A 607 -7.75 -27.61 35.08
C ASP A 607 -8.39 -28.71 34.19
N GLY A 608 -8.55 -28.47 32.91
CA GLY A 608 -9.15 -29.38 31.95
C GLY A 608 -10.68 -29.34 31.89
N SER A 609 -11.37 -28.56 32.74
CA SER A 609 -12.81 -28.38 32.68
C SER A 609 -13.21 -27.50 31.49
N TRP A 610 -14.48 -27.61 31.10
CA TRP A 610 -15.04 -26.71 30.09
C TRP A 610 -15.53 -25.41 30.75
N ALA A 611 -15.24 -24.26 30.14
CA ALA A 611 -15.85 -22.99 30.50
C ALA A 611 -17.36 -23.04 30.22
N ASP A 612 -18.15 -22.17 30.84
CA ASP A 612 -19.58 -22.09 30.59
C ASP A 612 -19.91 -21.82 29.12
N TRP A 613 -20.87 -22.56 28.57
CA TRP A 613 -21.34 -22.35 27.22
C TRP A 613 -22.21 -21.11 27.17
N PRO A 614 -21.91 -20.13 26.34
CA PRO A 614 -22.66 -18.85 26.36
C PRO A 614 -24.08 -19.01 25.83
N GLU A 615 -24.95 -18.04 26.16
CA GLU A 615 -26.38 -18.06 25.79
C GLU A 615 -26.57 -18.12 24.27
N LYS A 616 -25.80 -17.34 23.50
CA LYS A 616 -25.84 -17.35 22.02
C LYS A 616 -25.08 -18.52 21.40
N GLY A 617 -24.57 -19.43 22.23
CA GLY A 617 -23.78 -20.60 21.75
C GLY A 617 -22.56 -20.18 20.92
N ARG A 618 -22.37 -20.84 19.80
CA ARG A 618 -21.25 -20.57 18.89
C ARG A 618 -21.33 -19.20 18.18
N LEU A 619 -22.44 -18.50 18.28
CA LEU A 619 -22.62 -17.13 17.75
C LEU A 619 -22.24 -16.04 18.76
N GLN A 620 -21.76 -16.43 19.97
CA GLN A 620 -21.36 -15.45 20.98
C GLN A 620 -20.02 -14.81 20.58
N GLU A 621 -20.07 -13.54 20.18
CA GLU A 621 -18.90 -12.74 19.83
C GLU A 621 -17.90 -12.67 21.01
N TRP A 622 -16.62 -12.72 20.70
CA TRP A 622 -15.50 -12.70 21.67
C TRP A 622 -15.44 -13.90 22.64
N TYR A 623 -16.30 -14.89 22.54
CA TYR A 623 -16.20 -16.08 23.39
C TYR A 623 -15.07 -16.99 22.93
N GLY A 624 -13.93 -16.88 23.60
CA GLY A 624 -12.74 -17.68 23.32
C GLY A 624 -12.07 -17.36 21.98
N CYS A 625 -12.50 -16.31 21.33
CA CYS A 625 -12.06 -15.93 19.99
C CYS A 625 -11.57 -14.48 19.96
N MET A 626 -10.69 -14.19 19.02
CA MET A 626 -10.16 -12.86 18.75
C MET A 626 -10.93 -12.29 17.55
N GLU A 627 -11.62 -11.16 17.77
CA GLU A 627 -12.36 -10.42 16.74
C GLU A 627 -13.37 -11.26 15.93
N CYS A 628 -13.90 -12.29 16.53
CA CYS A 628 -14.92 -13.16 15.91
C CYS A 628 -15.68 -13.96 16.97
N ASN A 629 -16.50 -14.89 16.53
CA ASN A 629 -17.19 -15.85 17.36
C ASN A 629 -16.72 -17.29 17.08
N PRO A 630 -17.05 -18.26 17.91
CA PRO A 630 -16.68 -19.67 17.70
C PRO A 630 -17.15 -20.25 16.37
N TYR A 631 -18.28 -19.76 15.81
CA TYR A 631 -18.78 -20.28 14.53
C TYR A 631 -17.88 -19.84 13.36
N GLN A 632 -17.31 -18.66 13.44
CA GLN A 632 -16.33 -18.14 12.48
C GLN A 632 -14.98 -18.81 12.66
N GLN A 633 -14.42 -18.75 13.87
CA GLN A 633 -13.08 -19.30 14.16
C GLN A 633 -13.02 -20.81 14.01
N GLY A 634 -14.09 -21.53 14.32
CA GLY A 634 -14.09 -22.99 14.32
C GLY A 634 -13.86 -23.64 12.95
N TRP A 635 -13.93 -22.89 11.87
CA TRP A 635 -13.54 -23.37 10.55
C TRP A 635 -12.04 -23.33 10.29
N PHE A 636 -11.24 -22.72 11.20
CA PHE A 636 -9.81 -22.55 11.02
C PHE A 636 -9.00 -23.80 11.42
N VAL A 637 -9.16 -24.88 10.67
CA VAL A 637 -8.32 -26.08 10.69
C VAL A 637 -7.90 -26.39 9.24
N PRO A 638 -7.26 -25.45 8.52
CA PRO A 638 -6.99 -25.62 7.09
C PRO A 638 -6.02 -26.74 6.79
N HIS A 639 -5.13 -27.07 7.73
CA HIS A 639 -4.09 -28.08 7.62
C HIS A 639 -4.60 -29.53 7.83
N ASP A 640 -5.80 -29.70 8.39
CA ASP A 640 -6.40 -31.04 8.62
C ASP A 640 -7.94 -30.97 8.46
N VAL A 641 -8.40 -30.58 7.29
CA VAL A 641 -9.82 -30.52 6.98
C VAL A 641 -10.48 -31.90 7.19
N SER A 642 -9.80 -32.98 6.86
CA SER A 642 -10.34 -34.34 7.03
C SER A 642 -10.54 -34.69 8.50
N GLY A 643 -9.57 -34.35 9.37
CA GLY A 643 -9.69 -34.56 10.81
C GLY A 643 -10.75 -33.67 11.46
N MET A 644 -10.91 -32.43 10.98
CA MET A 644 -12.00 -31.54 11.38
C MET A 644 -13.37 -32.15 11.03
N VAL A 645 -13.53 -32.63 9.80
CA VAL A 645 -14.77 -33.27 9.31
C VAL A 645 -15.10 -34.52 10.14
N GLU A 646 -14.08 -35.35 10.48
CA GLU A 646 -14.25 -36.51 11.32
C GLU A 646 -14.85 -36.15 12.67
N ILE A 647 -14.25 -35.20 13.40
CA ILE A 647 -14.72 -34.85 14.76
C ILE A 647 -16.06 -34.15 14.78
N MET A 648 -16.39 -33.41 13.70
CA MET A 648 -17.68 -32.69 13.55
C MET A 648 -18.82 -33.63 13.13
N GLY A 649 -18.58 -34.92 12.84
CA GLY A 649 -19.61 -35.90 12.58
C GLY A 649 -19.82 -36.25 11.12
N GLY A 650 -18.81 -36.00 10.28
CA GLY A 650 -18.76 -36.44 8.90
C GLY A 650 -19.11 -35.38 7.87
N ARG A 651 -18.76 -35.69 6.62
CA ARG A 651 -18.80 -34.75 5.48
C ARG A 651 -20.15 -34.08 5.26
N ASP A 652 -21.22 -34.88 5.22
CA ASP A 652 -22.56 -34.35 4.86
C ASP A 652 -23.07 -33.38 5.91
N LYS A 653 -22.80 -33.62 7.20
CA LYS A 653 -23.15 -32.74 8.29
C LYS A 653 -22.37 -31.45 8.25
N VAL A 654 -21.05 -31.54 7.99
CA VAL A 654 -20.19 -30.36 7.86
C VAL A 654 -20.55 -29.53 6.66
N LEU A 655 -20.83 -30.16 5.51
CA LEU A 655 -21.26 -29.47 4.29
C LEU A 655 -22.58 -28.71 4.52
N ALA A 656 -23.60 -29.36 5.11
CA ALA A 656 -24.86 -28.71 5.41
C ALA A 656 -24.73 -27.53 6.40
N ASP A 657 -23.84 -27.66 7.40
CA ASP A 657 -23.56 -26.58 8.35
C ASP A 657 -22.83 -25.40 7.68
N LEU A 658 -21.87 -25.70 6.81
CA LEU A 658 -21.14 -24.69 6.03
C LEU A 658 -22.06 -23.99 5.01
N GLU A 659 -22.96 -24.70 4.33
CA GLU A 659 -24.00 -24.08 3.47
C GLU A 659 -24.86 -23.11 4.28
N SER A 660 -25.36 -23.55 5.44
CA SER A 660 -26.15 -22.70 6.37
C SER A 660 -25.38 -21.47 6.82
N PHE A 661 -24.06 -21.58 7.07
CA PHE A 661 -23.20 -20.46 7.43
C PHE A 661 -23.21 -19.36 6.35
N PHE A 662 -23.08 -19.73 5.08
CA PHE A 662 -23.13 -18.79 3.97
C PHE A 662 -24.55 -18.28 3.67
N GLU A 663 -25.57 -19.13 3.71
CA GLU A 663 -26.96 -18.75 3.43
C GLU A 663 -27.52 -17.71 4.42
N ASN A 664 -27.04 -17.73 5.65
CA ASN A 664 -27.42 -16.74 6.66
C ASN A 664 -26.56 -15.46 6.61
N THR A 665 -25.55 -15.39 5.75
CA THR A 665 -24.67 -14.22 5.63
C THR A 665 -25.38 -13.07 4.91
N PRO A 666 -25.38 -11.85 5.48
CA PRO A 666 -25.85 -10.65 4.79
C PRO A 666 -25.02 -10.37 3.54
N ARG A 667 -25.69 -9.99 2.44
CA ARG A 667 -25.04 -9.82 1.12
C ARG A 667 -24.07 -8.64 1.04
N GLU A 668 -24.17 -7.69 1.96
CA GLU A 668 -23.24 -6.55 2.06
C GLU A 668 -21.89 -6.98 2.62
N PHE A 669 -21.80 -8.17 3.19
CA PHE A 669 -20.59 -8.73 3.80
C PHE A 669 -19.92 -7.87 4.87
N TYR A 670 -20.59 -6.86 5.39
CA TYR A 670 -20.14 -6.11 6.55
C TYR A 670 -20.09 -7.01 7.79
N TRP A 671 -19.60 -6.49 8.91
CA TRP A 671 -19.47 -7.22 10.16
C TRP A 671 -20.77 -7.93 10.54
N ASN A 672 -20.72 -9.24 10.70
CA ASN A 672 -21.87 -10.07 10.96
C ASN A 672 -21.45 -11.38 11.67
N PRO A 673 -22.38 -12.13 12.31
CA PRO A 673 -22.04 -13.34 13.08
C PRO A 673 -21.82 -14.62 12.24
N TYR A 674 -22.01 -14.56 10.93
CA TYR A 674 -21.80 -15.67 9.99
C TYR A 674 -20.53 -15.48 9.19
N TYR A 675 -20.53 -15.70 7.87
CA TYR A 675 -19.38 -15.41 7.05
C TYR A 675 -19.10 -13.91 7.02
N ASN A 676 -18.17 -13.49 7.85
CA ASN A 676 -17.78 -12.09 8.03
C ASN A 676 -16.59 -11.74 7.16
N HIS A 677 -16.81 -11.45 5.87
CA HIS A 677 -15.70 -11.12 4.97
C HIS A 677 -14.95 -9.83 5.38
N ALA A 678 -15.55 -9.03 6.26
CA ALA A 678 -14.94 -7.82 6.81
C ALA A 678 -13.77 -8.10 7.77
N ASN A 679 -13.52 -9.39 8.12
CA ASN A 679 -12.42 -9.77 9.02
C ASN A 679 -11.78 -11.12 8.62
N GLU A 680 -10.51 -11.29 8.91
CA GLU A 680 -9.62 -12.33 8.39
C GLU A 680 -9.90 -13.77 8.84
N PRO A 681 -10.44 -14.07 10.04
CA PRO A 681 -10.64 -15.45 10.51
C PRO A 681 -11.38 -16.36 9.54
N VAL A 682 -12.21 -15.81 8.65
CA VAL A 682 -13.03 -16.58 7.71
C VAL A 682 -12.55 -16.54 6.26
N HIS A 683 -11.48 -15.85 5.93
CA HIS A 683 -11.05 -15.65 4.54
C HIS A 683 -10.76 -16.94 3.77
N HIS A 684 -10.39 -18.02 4.46
CA HIS A 684 -10.17 -19.36 3.87
C HIS A 684 -11.46 -20.18 3.67
N VAL A 685 -12.55 -19.80 4.36
CA VAL A 685 -13.76 -20.64 4.49
C VAL A 685 -14.48 -20.92 3.16
N PRO A 686 -14.59 -19.98 2.18
CA PRO A 686 -15.23 -20.26 0.89
C PRO A 686 -14.58 -21.41 0.10
N PHE A 687 -13.31 -21.69 0.37
CA PHE A 687 -12.53 -22.71 -0.35
C PHE A 687 -12.64 -24.10 0.27
N LEU A 688 -13.21 -24.21 1.49
CA LEU A 688 -13.48 -25.50 2.15
C LEU A 688 -14.45 -26.38 1.34
N PHE A 689 -15.37 -25.78 0.59
CA PHE A 689 -16.30 -26.55 -0.25
C PHE A 689 -15.58 -27.45 -1.27
N ASN A 690 -14.40 -27.00 -1.80
CA ASN A 690 -13.59 -27.86 -2.67
C ASN A 690 -13.12 -29.11 -1.94
N ARG A 691 -12.66 -28.98 -0.70
CA ARG A 691 -12.19 -30.11 0.14
C ARG A 691 -13.35 -30.99 0.61
N LEU A 692 -14.55 -30.45 0.62
CA LEU A 692 -15.78 -31.18 0.95
C LEU A 692 -16.46 -31.80 -0.27
N GLY A 693 -15.84 -31.75 -1.49
CA GLY A 693 -16.36 -32.32 -2.72
C GLY A 693 -17.61 -31.60 -3.24
N ALA A 694 -17.72 -30.31 -2.97
CA ALA A 694 -18.77 -29.44 -3.49
C ALA A 694 -18.20 -28.20 -4.19
N PRO A 695 -17.27 -28.34 -5.18
CA PRO A 695 -16.54 -27.21 -5.79
C PRO A 695 -17.44 -26.16 -6.44
N TRP A 696 -18.66 -26.53 -6.87
CA TRP A 696 -19.62 -25.58 -7.40
C TRP A 696 -20.06 -24.52 -6.36
N LEU A 697 -19.98 -24.82 -5.07
CA LEU A 697 -20.27 -23.86 -4.01
C LEU A 697 -19.10 -22.89 -3.79
N THR A 698 -17.86 -23.35 -3.87
CA THR A 698 -16.69 -22.44 -3.93
C THR A 698 -16.83 -21.47 -5.11
N GLN A 699 -17.13 -21.98 -6.30
CA GLN A 699 -17.30 -21.18 -7.52
C GLN A 699 -18.39 -20.12 -7.35
N TYR A 700 -19.52 -20.49 -6.82
CA TYR A 700 -20.65 -19.61 -6.57
C TYR A 700 -20.30 -18.53 -5.53
N TRP A 701 -19.88 -18.94 -4.33
CA TRP A 701 -19.69 -18.01 -3.24
C TRP A 701 -18.52 -17.05 -3.48
N THR A 702 -17.42 -17.50 -4.09
CA THR A 702 -16.31 -16.59 -4.43
C THR A 702 -16.72 -15.54 -5.45
N ARG A 703 -17.56 -15.90 -6.46
CA ARG A 703 -18.11 -14.91 -7.40
C ARG A 703 -19.04 -13.91 -6.72
N VAL A 704 -19.87 -14.38 -5.79
CA VAL A 704 -20.76 -13.53 -4.99
C VAL A 704 -19.94 -12.55 -4.13
N ILE A 705 -18.92 -13.04 -3.42
CA ILE A 705 -18.08 -12.20 -2.59
C ILE A 705 -17.33 -11.17 -3.46
N CYS A 706 -16.73 -11.58 -4.58
CA CYS A 706 -16.07 -10.65 -5.50
C CYS A 706 -17.01 -9.56 -6.02
N ALA A 707 -18.28 -9.86 -6.26
CA ALA A 707 -19.26 -8.92 -6.78
C ALA A 707 -19.85 -7.98 -5.70
N ASP A 708 -20.07 -8.49 -4.48
CA ASP A 708 -20.85 -7.78 -3.46
C ASP A 708 -19.98 -7.13 -2.38
N ALA A 709 -18.82 -7.71 -2.04
CA ALA A 709 -17.91 -7.18 -1.03
C ALA A 709 -16.89 -6.15 -1.57
N TYR A 710 -16.68 -6.11 -2.89
CA TYR A 710 -15.72 -5.21 -3.54
C TYR A 710 -16.41 -4.31 -4.57
N LYS A 711 -16.23 -3.00 -4.45
CA LYS A 711 -16.91 -2.02 -5.32
C LYS A 711 -15.99 -0.84 -5.66
N ASN A 712 -16.20 -0.25 -6.82
CA ASN A 712 -15.56 1.02 -7.18
C ASN A 712 -16.25 2.19 -6.48
N SER A 713 -16.09 2.28 -5.16
CA SER A 713 -16.70 3.30 -4.30
C SER A 713 -15.89 3.52 -3.02
N LEU A 714 -16.18 4.56 -2.28
CA LEU A 714 -15.56 4.84 -0.98
C LEU A 714 -15.70 3.67 0.00
N ALA A 715 -16.88 3.07 0.09
CA ALA A 715 -17.15 1.88 0.88
C ALA A 715 -16.89 0.58 0.09
N GLY A 716 -15.98 0.62 -0.86
CA GLY A 716 -15.69 -0.49 -1.77
C GLY A 716 -14.89 -1.63 -1.18
N LEU A 717 -14.52 -1.54 0.10
CA LEU A 717 -13.97 -2.61 0.91
C LEU A 717 -14.87 -2.75 2.15
N CYS A 718 -15.37 -3.95 2.42
CA CYS A 718 -16.34 -4.18 3.48
C CYS A 718 -15.73 -4.27 4.89
N GLY A 719 -14.40 -4.32 4.99
CA GLY A 719 -13.61 -4.35 6.22
C GLY A 719 -12.31 -3.60 6.07
N ASN A 720 -11.48 -3.62 7.09
CA ASN A 720 -10.11 -3.09 7.02
C ASN A 720 -9.37 -3.71 5.83
N GLU A 721 -8.61 -2.91 5.13
CA GLU A 721 -7.83 -3.40 3.98
C GLU A 721 -6.65 -4.29 4.44
N ASP A 722 -6.14 -3.99 5.64
CA ASP A 722 -5.10 -4.71 6.36
C ASP A 722 -3.87 -5.03 5.52
N VAL A 723 -3.25 -3.93 5.05
CA VAL A 723 -1.92 -3.93 4.43
C VAL A 723 -1.83 -4.87 3.23
N GLY A 724 -2.90 -4.91 2.44
CA GLY A 724 -2.97 -5.70 1.23
C GLY A 724 -3.72 -7.04 1.35
N GLN A 725 -4.13 -7.46 2.54
CA GLN A 725 -4.75 -8.78 2.74
C GLN A 725 -6.10 -8.89 2.06
N MET A 726 -7.02 -7.95 2.30
CA MET A 726 -8.34 -7.98 1.69
C MET A 726 -8.25 -7.86 0.16
N SER A 727 -7.40 -6.97 -0.32
CA SER A 727 -7.13 -6.77 -1.75
C SER A 727 -6.52 -8.02 -2.41
N ALA A 728 -5.57 -8.68 -1.76
CA ALA A 728 -4.96 -9.92 -2.29
C ALA A 728 -5.95 -11.08 -2.37
N TRP A 729 -6.89 -11.17 -1.43
CA TRP A 729 -7.97 -12.14 -1.50
C TRP A 729 -8.79 -11.98 -2.79
N TYR A 730 -9.19 -10.74 -3.09
CA TYR A 730 -9.91 -10.43 -4.32
C TYR A 730 -9.11 -10.77 -5.58
N ILE A 731 -7.83 -10.38 -5.63
CA ILE A 731 -6.95 -10.67 -6.78
C ILE A 731 -6.90 -12.17 -7.07
N LEU A 732 -6.63 -12.98 -6.05
CA LEU A 732 -6.50 -14.44 -6.21
C LEU A 732 -7.85 -15.08 -6.56
N ALA A 733 -8.91 -14.78 -5.81
CA ALA A 733 -10.23 -15.35 -6.04
C ALA A 733 -10.79 -14.99 -7.42
N SER A 734 -10.63 -13.72 -7.86
CA SER A 734 -11.08 -13.25 -9.18
C SER A 734 -10.22 -13.77 -10.33
N ALA A 735 -8.96 -14.14 -10.06
CA ALA A 735 -8.05 -14.74 -11.03
C ALA A 735 -8.33 -16.23 -11.28
N GLY A 736 -9.13 -16.90 -10.44
CA GLY A 736 -9.54 -18.28 -10.64
C GLY A 736 -8.91 -19.31 -9.70
N PHE A 737 -8.16 -18.89 -8.68
CA PHE A 737 -7.59 -19.80 -7.69
C PHE A 737 -7.21 -19.05 -6.41
N HIS A 738 -7.17 -19.76 -5.26
CA HIS A 738 -6.80 -19.17 -3.96
C HIS A 738 -6.20 -20.25 -3.05
N PRO A 739 -5.19 -19.93 -2.20
CA PRO A 739 -4.71 -20.89 -1.21
C PRO A 739 -5.75 -21.06 -0.08
N LEU A 740 -5.99 -22.30 0.31
CA LEU A 740 -6.76 -22.60 1.53
C LEU A 740 -5.83 -22.62 2.75
N CYS A 741 -4.66 -23.22 2.58
CA CYS A 741 -3.70 -23.52 3.64
C CYS A 741 -2.30 -23.08 3.16
N PRO A 742 -1.87 -21.83 3.43
CA PRO A 742 -0.49 -21.43 3.19
C PRO A 742 0.50 -22.39 3.90
N GLY A 743 1.56 -22.76 3.20
CA GLY A 743 2.43 -23.88 3.60
C GLY A 743 2.22 -25.12 2.73
N GLU A 744 1.01 -25.34 2.19
CA GLU A 744 0.78 -26.26 1.08
C GLU A 744 1.13 -25.61 -0.25
N THR A 745 1.51 -26.41 -1.23
CA THR A 745 1.72 -25.95 -2.62
C THR A 745 0.43 -25.82 -3.45
N ARG A 746 -0.69 -26.24 -2.87
CA ARG A 746 -2.00 -26.34 -3.50
C ARG A 746 -2.76 -25.02 -3.45
N TYR A 747 -3.43 -24.68 -4.56
CA TYR A 747 -4.43 -23.60 -4.67
C TYR A 747 -5.78 -24.20 -5.06
N GLU A 748 -6.83 -23.82 -4.37
CA GLU A 748 -8.21 -24.18 -4.67
C GLU A 748 -8.70 -23.38 -5.87
N LEU A 749 -9.31 -24.05 -6.87
CA LEU A 749 -9.84 -23.38 -8.05
C LEU A 749 -11.19 -22.72 -7.77
N THR A 750 -11.35 -21.52 -8.32
CA THR A 750 -12.56 -20.70 -8.29
C THR A 750 -13.03 -20.43 -9.72
N ALA A 751 -14.17 -19.77 -9.89
CA ALA A 751 -14.60 -19.30 -11.20
C ALA A 751 -14.02 -17.89 -11.45
N PRO A 752 -13.13 -17.69 -12.44
CA PRO A 752 -12.55 -16.38 -12.74
C PRO A 752 -13.60 -15.31 -13.04
N VAL A 753 -13.37 -14.08 -12.61
CA VAL A 753 -14.21 -12.92 -12.95
C VAL A 753 -13.94 -12.44 -14.38
N PHE A 754 -12.69 -12.56 -14.82
CA PHE A 754 -12.21 -12.02 -16.10
C PHE A 754 -12.12 -13.09 -17.18
N ASP A 755 -12.24 -12.68 -18.45
CA ASP A 755 -12.11 -13.60 -19.58
C ASP A 755 -10.68 -14.12 -19.73
N ARG A 756 -9.71 -13.31 -19.31
CA ARG A 756 -8.29 -13.68 -19.33
C ARG A 756 -7.54 -12.97 -18.20
N VAL A 757 -6.74 -13.75 -17.49
CA VAL A 757 -5.76 -13.29 -16.50
C VAL A 757 -4.38 -13.81 -16.92
N GLU A 758 -3.41 -12.91 -17.10
CA GLU A 758 -2.04 -13.26 -17.45
C GLU A 758 -1.11 -12.84 -16.30
N ILE A 759 -0.46 -13.81 -15.67
CA ILE A 759 0.49 -13.62 -14.57
C ILE A 759 1.91 -13.73 -15.13
N ALA A 760 2.68 -12.66 -15.03
CA ALA A 760 4.09 -12.64 -15.37
C ALA A 760 4.90 -13.35 -14.26
N LEU A 761 5.74 -14.31 -14.64
CA LEU A 761 6.52 -15.12 -13.70
C LEU A 761 7.99 -14.66 -13.71
N ASP A 762 8.57 -14.54 -12.50
CA ASP A 762 9.99 -14.23 -12.35
C ASP A 762 10.84 -15.46 -12.66
N ARG A 763 11.67 -15.38 -13.68
CA ARG A 763 12.51 -16.49 -14.17
C ARG A 763 13.57 -16.97 -13.18
N ARG A 764 13.85 -16.20 -12.14
CA ARG A 764 14.74 -16.64 -11.05
C ARG A 764 14.10 -17.71 -10.18
N TYR A 765 12.77 -17.71 -10.11
CA TYR A 765 11.96 -18.57 -9.25
C TYR A 765 11.02 -19.51 -10.04
N ALA A 766 10.81 -19.25 -11.33
CA ALA A 766 9.88 -19.98 -12.19
C ALA A 766 10.54 -20.49 -13.46
N LYS A 767 10.15 -21.68 -13.94
CA LYS A 767 10.60 -22.25 -15.21
C LYS A 767 9.93 -21.55 -16.40
N GLY A 768 8.64 -21.18 -16.24
CA GLY A 768 7.85 -20.46 -17.22
C GLY A 768 8.10 -18.96 -17.22
N ARG A 769 7.58 -18.28 -18.25
CA ARG A 769 7.61 -16.81 -18.33
C ARG A 769 6.31 -16.18 -17.86
N LYS A 770 5.21 -16.91 -18.02
CA LYS A 770 3.87 -16.50 -17.66
C LYS A 770 2.97 -17.72 -17.46
N PHE A 771 1.96 -17.52 -16.62
CA PHE A 771 0.83 -18.41 -16.50
C PHE A 771 -0.44 -17.66 -16.90
N VAL A 772 -1.33 -18.31 -17.62
CA VAL A 772 -2.53 -17.67 -18.15
C VAL A 772 -3.76 -18.45 -17.70
N VAL A 773 -4.76 -17.75 -17.20
CA VAL A 773 -6.09 -18.29 -16.97
C VAL A 773 -7.04 -17.69 -18.00
N THR A 774 -7.80 -18.54 -18.71
CA THR A 774 -8.78 -18.10 -19.72
C THR A 774 -10.14 -18.74 -19.47
N THR A 775 -11.20 -18.06 -19.92
CA THR A 775 -12.56 -18.55 -19.77
C THR A 775 -13.32 -18.50 -21.11
N GLU A 776 -14.21 -19.45 -21.31
CA GLU A 776 -15.25 -19.43 -22.33
C GLU A 776 -16.62 -19.43 -21.65
N GLY A 777 -17.56 -18.63 -22.15
CA GLY A 777 -18.93 -18.55 -21.62
C GLY A 777 -19.03 -17.73 -20.31
N ASN A 778 -18.01 -16.94 -19.98
CA ASN A 778 -18.00 -16.11 -18.78
C ASN A 778 -19.09 -15.02 -18.82
N ALA A 779 -19.91 -14.98 -17.78
CA ALA A 779 -20.93 -13.96 -17.56
C ALA A 779 -21.20 -13.80 -16.04
N PRO A 780 -21.81 -12.72 -15.58
CA PRO A 780 -22.11 -12.52 -14.15
C PRO A 780 -22.87 -13.69 -13.52
N ASP A 781 -23.79 -14.33 -14.25
CA ASP A 781 -24.59 -15.48 -13.84
C ASP A 781 -24.04 -16.85 -14.30
N ALA A 782 -22.93 -16.87 -15.03
CA ALA A 782 -22.26 -18.08 -15.51
C ALA A 782 -20.97 -18.33 -14.70
N CYS A 783 -21.14 -18.75 -13.46
CA CYS A 783 -20.04 -18.92 -12.49
C CYS A 783 -19.65 -20.39 -12.24
N TYR A 784 -20.28 -21.35 -12.92
CA TYR A 784 -20.01 -22.76 -12.68
C TYR A 784 -19.11 -23.37 -13.76
N ILE A 785 -17.99 -23.96 -13.35
CA ILE A 785 -17.06 -24.65 -14.25
C ILE A 785 -17.73 -25.90 -14.80
N GLN A 786 -17.87 -25.95 -16.11
CA GLN A 786 -18.42 -27.13 -16.85
C GLN A 786 -17.30 -28.11 -17.23
N SER A 787 -16.15 -27.58 -17.62
CA SER A 787 -14.94 -28.33 -17.90
C SER A 787 -13.72 -27.42 -17.80
N ALA A 788 -12.55 -28.05 -17.63
CA ALA A 788 -11.28 -27.32 -17.64
C ALA A 788 -10.22 -28.08 -18.43
N THR A 789 -9.24 -27.35 -18.94
CA THR A 789 -8.00 -27.94 -19.47
C THR A 789 -6.77 -27.23 -18.91
N LEU A 790 -5.71 -27.99 -18.64
CA LEU A 790 -4.39 -27.48 -18.33
C LEU A 790 -3.45 -27.78 -19.48
N ASN A 791 -2.95 -26.74 -20.15
CA ASN A 791 -2.11 -26.87 -21.36
C ASN A 791 -2.75 -27.74 -22.44
N GLY A 792 -4.07 -27.54 -22.67
CA GLY A 792 -4.88 -28.27 -23.67
C GLY A 792 -5.25 -29.70 -23.29
N LYS A 793 -4.88 -30.19 -22.11
CA LYS A 793 -5.26 -31.53 -21.61
C LYS A 793 -6.43 -31.40 -20.65
N PRO A 794 -7.42 -32.33 -20.66
CA PRO A 794 -8.52 -32.32 -19.71
C PRO A 794 -8.02 -32.24 -18.25
N TYR A 795 -8.66 -31.40 -17.46
CA TYR A 795 -8.30 -31.15 -16.07
C TYR A 795 -9.54 -31.21 -15.18
N ASN A 796 -9.69 -32.29 -14.43
CA ASN A 796 -10.88 -32.57 -13.63
C ASN A 796 -10.66 -32.40 -12.11
N ARG A 797 -9.60 -31.69 -11.71
CA ARG A 797 -9.33 -31.37 -10.31
C ARG A 797 -9.90 -30.00 -9.98
N CYS A 798 -10.40 -29.83 -8.75
CA CYS A 798 -10.82 -28.53 -8.21
C CYS A 798 -9.68 -27.74 -7.55
N TYR A 799 -8.43 -28.11 -7.83
CA TYR A 799 -7.22 -27.44 -7.35
C TYR A 799 -6.11 -27.47 -8.39
N ILE A 800 -5.10 -26.64 -8.21
CA ILE A 800 -3.87 -26.60 -9.01
C ILE A 800 -2.66 -26.49 -8.09
N ASP A 801 -1.57 -27.16 -8.44
CA ASP A 801 -0.33 -27.09 -7.70
C ASP A 801 0.53 -25.90 -8.14
N HIS A 802 1.29 -25.33 -7.20
CA HIS A 802 2.21 -24.21 -7.48
C HIS A 802 3.18 -24.54 -8.62
N GLU A 803 3.69 -25.79 -8.67
CA GLU A 803 4.60 -26.20 -9.73
C GLU A 803 3.98 -26.09 -11.13
N ASP A 804 2.69 -26.38 -11.27
CA ASP A 804 2.00 -26.26 -12.54
C ASP A 804 1.89 -24.80 -13.00
N ILE A 805 1.68 -23.88 -12.04
CA ILE A 805 1.63 -22.42 -12.31
C ILE A 805 3.03 -21.93 -12.71
N VAL A 806 4.08 -22.21 -11.92
CA VAL A 806 5.43 -21.68 -12.18
C VAL A 806 6.15 -22.37 -13.35
N ARG A 807 5.65 -23.53 -13.79
CA ARG A 807 6.07 -24.14 -15.05
C ARG A 807 5.62 -23.31 -16.25
N GLY A 808 4.57 -22.50 -16.07
CA GLY A 808 3.94 -21.70 -17.10
C GLY A 808 2.96 -22.50 -17.95
N GLY A 809 2.20 -21.78 -18.74
CA GLY A 809 1.17 -22.41 -19.60
C GLY A 809 -0.18 -21.75 -19.45
N GLU A 810 -1.23 -22.52 -19.71
CA GLU A 810 -2.61 -22.05 -19.71
C GLU A 810 -3.55 -23.01 -18.98
N LEU A 811 -4.34 -22.44 -18.05
CA LEU A 811 -5.51 -23.06 -17.46
C LEU A 811 -6.76 -22.45 -18.11
N HIS A 812 -7.52 -23.26 -18.81
CA HIS A 812 -8.71 -22.81 -19.52
C HIS A 812 -9.97 -23.41 -18.90
N PHE A 813 -10.99 -22.58 -18.66
CA PHE A 813 -12.28 -22.97 -18.12
C PHE A 813 -13.40 -22.72 -19.12
N VAL A 814 -14.33 -23.66 -19.22
CA VAL A 814 -15.65 -23.45 -19.83
C VAL A 814 -16.63 -23.23 -18.68
N LEU A 815 -17.28 -22.07 -18.68
CA LEU A 815 -18.22 -21.68 -17.63
C LEU A 815 -19.67 -21.80 -18.09
N GLY A 816 -20.59 -22.03 -17.17
CA GLY A 816 -22.02 -22.13 -17.40
C GLY A 816 -22.86 -21.66 -16.23
N ARG A 817 -24.19 -21.58 -16.44
CA ARG A 817 -25.17 -21.09 -15.48
C ARG A 817 -25.68 -22.15 -14.50
N THR A 818 -25.41 -23.41 -14.79
CA THR A 818 -25.91 -24.54 -13.99
C THR A 818 -24.77 -25.24 -13.28
N PRO A 819 -24.88 -25.53 -11.96
CA PRO A 819 -23.85 -26.26 -11.23
C PRO A 819 -23.49 -27.60 -11.88
N ASN A 820 -22.22 -27.79 -12.20
CA ASN A 820 -21.71 -29.11 -12.61
C ASN A 820 -21.21 -29.86 -11.37
N LYS A 821 -22.06 -30.79 -10.86
CA LYS A 821 -21.76 -31.56 -9.65
C LYS A 821 -20.83 -32.77 -9.88
N GLN A 822 -20.28 -32.89 -11.08
CA GLN A 822 -19.38 -33.98 -11.45
C GLN A 822 -17.95 -33.50 -11.66
N TRP A 823 -17.74 -32.22 -12.02
CA TRP A 823 -16.41 -31.68 -12.24
C TRP A 823 -15.73 -31.39 -10.93
N GLY A 824 -14.45 -31.81 -10.78
CA GLY A 824 -13.62 -31.53 -9.60
C GLY A 824 -14.03 -32.27 -8.33
N VAL A 825 -14.94 -33.22 -8.44
CA VAL A 825 -15.34 -34.10 -7.33
C VAL A 825 -14.52 -35.40 -7.44
N GLU A 826 -13.59 -35.56 -6.50
CA GLU A 826 -12.81 -36.81 -6.33
C GLU A 826 -13.47 -37.74 -5.32
#